data_f79bffa07e35f25daa5810b34d73aa40
#
_entry.id   f79bffa07e35f25daa5810b34d73aa40
#
_cell.length_a   1.000
_cell.length_b   1.000
_cell.length_c   1.000
_cell.angle_alpha   90.00
_cell.angle_beta   90.00
_cell.angle_gamma   90.00
#
_symmetry.space_group_name_H-M   'P 1'
#
loop_
_entity.id
_entity.type
_entity.pdbx_description
1 polymer ?
#
loop_
_entity_poly.entity_id
_entity_poly.type
_entity_poly.pdbx_seq_one_letter_code
_entity_poly.pdbx_strand_id
1 'polypeptide(L)'
;MAENSRQRRLAYAFTGMALALSGCGGEDGGSGADEVSNLPTDEQVTPEATPPQTGETQKAVYQWENTRYQFANGCYSLESDGVYVAKVDGGEYGVTTNPSEAASFTMRPTRLGSYLLMSNFSREETQVGEFELLGISDPGGEFLDANGKFIGELSYLVSGLGDTLNLVLDPIAPLGGLLRSLGESLDFMGGQLANTNVQPSLAAVNSPNDLAVWNLNKHEGTDTYTLASDVTGLLLTAKNDGLTLMSPSLRDETNTFRLHEAQGCEAYPEAELGLEVVDERGPAIYLKEVDRFKNVEGLDNDDIFGYVDTHSHISAYEFIGGRINYGDPFHKFGVTHALEDCAIAHGPGGTTGLLEMVTSGSGPHETQGWPGFNAWPRHNSLQHHQSYYRWMERAHLSGMKIMVNHLVHNEILCGINPQKQNDCDPMESILLQIQRMYEMQDYIDAQHGGPGEGWFQIVTSPAQARSVIADGKLAVVLGVEMSKVLSCGEFLGIAECTRQDVVEGLDQLYQLGVRNIFPVHKFDNAFGGHLPDLSSGIGIGPVLAVGNMLETGHPIEFEECPEGTEFVGDEPDQNAALQPFGIIDQLLFQMDYFGDRFPETPEEMKEMDPRRGTDHLCNRRGLTDLGDFLIQELVRRKMMIETDHISRKAAARILDITGRLNYPVINSHGGWGGTEALRDRIAEQGGIAASFGGTREGWVDSLLQNGNRPRPDEFKVGPYGGAGFATDVNGIAALPGNPGSPEEDTRLYPFESVDGRVILNKQKTGDREFGLYDGRGIAHYGLYPDQIADMILNADRPKESVDEAVNQLFTSAEAYLRMWERIENAPL
;
A
#
# COMPACT_ATOMS: atom_id res chain seq x y z
N MET A 1 -19.21 -27.33 0.45
CA MET A 1 -18.86 -28.53 -0.37
C MET A 1 -17.75 -28.22 -1.37
N ALA A 2 -17.56 -27.01 -1.83
CA ALA A 2 -16.46 -26.57 -2.72
C ALA A 2 -15.11 -26.52 -1.99
N GLU A 3 -15.08 -26.00 -0.78
CA GLU A 3 -13.89 -25.85 0.06
C GLU A 3 -13.17 -27.18 0.37
N ASN A 4 -13.94 -28.24 0.62
CA ASN A 4 -13.37 -29.58 0.82
C ASN A 4 -12.78 -30.21 -0.45
N SER A 5 -13.12 -29.71 -1.64
CA SER A 5 -12.55 -30.20 -2.90
C SER A 5 -11.21 -29.53 -3.21
N ARG A 6 -11.00 -28.25 -2.82
CA ARG A 6 -9.74 -27.50 -3.03
C ARG A 6 -8.63 -27.97 -2.12
N GLN A 7 -8.88 -28.13 -0.82
CA GLN A 7 -7.88 -28.68 0.12
C GLN A 7 -7.50 -30.13 -0.26
N ARG A 8 -8.41 -30.91 -0.82
CA ARG A 8 -8.08 -32.22 -1.36
C ARG A 8 -7.25 -32.15 -2.64
N ARG A 9 -7.43 -31.14 -3.49
CA ARG A 9 -6.62 -30.97 -4.72
C ARG A 9 -5.19 -30.52 -4.41
N LEU A 10 -4.96 -29.62 -3.46
CA LEU A 10 -3.62 -29.28 -2.96
C LEU A 10 -2.94 -30.46 -2.27
N ALA A 11 -3.67 -31.24 -1.47
CA ALA A 11 -3.14 -32.46 -0.86
C ALA A 11 -2.80 -33.53 -1.92
N TYR A 12 -3.59 -33.64 -2.98
CA TYR A 12 -3.32 -34.57 -4.09
C TYR A 12 -2.16 -34.12 -4.97
N ALA A 13 -1.94 -32.80 -5.18
CA ALA A 13 -0.79 -32.28 -5.90
C ALA A 13 0.52 -32.58 -5.14
N PHE A 14 0.52 -32.38 -3.81
CA PHE A 14 1.69 -32.74 -2.98
C PHE A 14 1.92 -34.24 -2.82
N THR A 15 0.85 -35.04 -2.78
CA THR A 15 0.95 -36.52 -2.72
C THR A 15 1.29 -37.07 -4.12
N GLY A 16 0.83 -36.47 -5.20
CA GLY A 16 1.20 -36.80 -6.57
C GLY A 16 2.68 -36.54 -6.87
N MET A 17 3.26 -35.47 -6.30
CA MET A 17 4.69 -35.16 -6.39
C MET A 17 5.59 -36.16 -5.64
N ALA A 18 5.05 -36.85 -4.63
CA ALA A 18 5.75 -37.92 -3.91
C ALA A 18 5.56 -39.32 -4.54
N LEU A 19 4.54 -39.52 -5.39
CA LEU A 19 4.18 -40.81 -6.02
C LEU A 19 4.51 -40.89 -7.51
N ALA A 20 4.85 -39.78 -8.19
CA ALA A 20 5.31 -39.79 -9.59
C ALA A 20 6.75 -40.32 -9.78
N LEU A 21 7.37 -40.75 -8.69
CA LEU A 21 8.66 -41.47 -8.72
C LEU A 21 8.55 -43.01 -8.89
N SER A 22 7.33 -43.54 -9.14
CA SER A 22 7.18 -44.98 -9.39
C SER A 22 6.04 -45.28 -10.40
N GLY A 23 6.45 -45.63 -11.63
CA GLY A 23 5.77 -46.66 -12.42
C GLY A 23 4.87 -46.25 -13.56
N CYS A 24 5.36 -46.55 -14.72
CA CYS A 24 4.71 -46.62 -16.06
C CYS A 24 3.44 -47.48 -16.16
N GLY A 25 2.61 -47.16 -17.13
CA GLY A 25 1.93 -48.14 -17.97
C GLY A 25 0.46 -47.93 -18.30
N GLY A 26 0.15 -47.76 -19.58
CA GLY A 26 -0.94 -48.44 -20.31
C GLY A 26 -2.19 -47.67 -20.63
N GLU A 27 -2.28 -47.19 -21.80
CA GLU A 27 -3.17 -47.39 -22.97
C GLU A 27 -4.72 -47.33 -22.91
N ASP A 28 -5.21 -46.61 -23.93
CA ASP A 28 -6.44 -46.75 -24.74
C ASP A 28 -7.76 -46.22 -24.18
N GLY A 29 -8.41 -45.31 -24.88
CA GLY A 29 -9.06 -45.36 -26.19
C GLY A 29 -10.52 -44.96 -26.11
N GLY A 30 -11.02 -44.11 -26.99
CA GLY A 30 -12.45 -44.13 -27.33
C GLY A 30 -13.17 -42.80 -27.49
N SER A 31 -13.33 -42.46 -28.73
CA SER A 31 -14.14 -41.45 -29.43
C SER A 31 -15.63 -41.38 -29.11
N GLY A 32 -16.22 -40.21 -29.28
CA GLY A 32 -17.66 -40.04 -29.48
C GLY A 32 -18.06 -38.59 -29.68
N ALA A 33 -18.28 -38.23 -30.93
CA ALA A 33 -18.85 -36.95 -31.33
C ALA A 33 -20.39 -37.03 -31.37
N ASP A 34 -21.01 -35.87 -31.52
CA ASP A 34 -22.38 -35.51 -31.91
C ASP A 34 -23.19 -34.91 -30.75
N GLU A 35 -23.94 -33.86 -30.86
CA GLU A 35 -24.59 -33.12 -31.94
C GLU A 35 -25.10 -31.76 -31.44
N VAL A 36 -25.11 -30.80 -32.33
CA VAL A 36 -25.64 -29.43 -32.19
C VAL A 36 -27.17 -29.45 -32.17
N SER A 37 -27.82 -28.66 -31.35
CA SER A 37 -29.02 -27.92 -31.81
C SER A 37 -29.63 -26.94 -30.81
N ASN A 38 -29.81 -25.71 -31.29
CA ASN A 38 -30.87 -24.74 -31.08
C ASN A 38 -30.94 -23.92 -29.77
N LEU A 39 -30.44 -22.72 -29.88
CA LEU A 39 -30.82 -21.56 -29.09
C LEU A 39 -32.11 -20.92 -29.64
N PRO A 40 -33.02 -20.42 -28.81
CA PRO A 40 -34.04 -19.45 -29.21
C PRO A 40 -33.51 -18.02 -29.06
N THR A 41 -33.90 -17.23 -30.05
CA THR A 41 -33.63 -15.80 -30.22
C THR A 41 -34.44 -14.92 -29.28
N ASP A 42 -33.76 -13.82 -28.84
CA ASP A 42 -34.25 -12.48 -28.47
C ASP A 42 -35.65 -12.30 -27.85
N GLU A 43 -35.65 -11.89 -26.59
CA GLU A 43 -36.58 -10.87 -26.11
C GLU A 43 -35.77 -9.68 -25.51
N GLN A 44 -35.91 -8.54 -26.17
CA GLN A 44 -35.40 -7.25 -25.71
C GLN A 44 -36.15 -6.84 -24.44
N VAL A 45 -35.43 -6.77 -23.32
CA VAL A 45 -35.85 -6.03 -22.14
C VAL A 45 -34.95 -4.79 -22.04
N THR A 46 -35.48 -3.66 -22.41
CA THR A 46 -34.91 -2.35 -22.12
C THR A 46 -35.28 -1.95 -20.69
N PRO A 47 -34.32 -1.72 -19.80
CA PRO A 47 -34.57 -0.87 -18.65
C PRO A 47 -34.13 0.56 -19.02
N GLU A 48 -35.08 1.44 -19.16
CA GLU A 48 -34.86 2.90 -19.03
C GLU A 48 -34.40 3.20 -17.61
N ALA A 49 -33.09 3.23 -17.42
CA ALA A 49 -32.50 3.87 -16.23
C ALA A 49 -32.22 5.33 -16.60
N THR A 50 -33.05 6.21 -16.14
CA THR A 50 -32.80 7.65 -16.13
C THR A 50 -31.50 7.91 -15.36
N PRO A 51 -30.51 8.61 -15.94
CA PRO A 51 -29.33 8.98 -15.19
C PRO A 51 -29.73 9.92 -14.05
N PRO A 52 -29.15 9.79 -12.86
CA PRO A 52 -29.38 10.73 -11.79
C PRO A 52 -28.92 12.11 -12.27
N GLN A 53 -29.82 13.08 -12.19
CA GLN A 53 -29.53 14.48 -12.46
C GLN A 53 -28.32 14.88 -11.61
N THR A 54 -27.33 15.48 -12.26
CA THR A 54 -26.24 16.22 -11.62
C THR A 54 -26.85 17.37 -10.81
N GLY A 55 -27.32 17.06 -9.62
CA GLY A 55 -27.50 18.05 -8.59
C GLY A 55 -26.11 18.46 -8.13
N GLU A 56 -25.82 19.76 -8.16
CA GLU A 56 -24.76 20.36 -7.39
C GLU A 56 -24.81 19.73 -6.00
N THR A 57 -23.85 18.86 -5.68
CA THR A 57 -23.60 18.44 -4.32
C THR A 57 -23.12 19.70 -3.62
N GLN A 58 -24.06 20.42 -3.02
CA GLN A 58 -23.70 21.29 -1.91
C GLN A 58 -22.82 20.44 -1.02
N LYS A 59 -21.52 20.85 -0.89
CA LYS A 59 -20.69 20.47 0.24
C LYS A 59 -21.62 20.65 1.44
N ALA A 60 -22.19 19.58 1.96
CA ALA A 60 -22.59 19.54 3.32
C ALA A 60 -21.25 19.72 4.05
N VAL A 61 -20.94 20.96 4.37
CA VAL A 61 -19.99 21.29 5.41
C VAL A 61 -20.63 20.68 6.64
N TYR A 62 -20.33 19.40 6.86
CA TYR A 62 -20.47 18.83 8.18
C TYR A 62 -19.52 19.65 9.03
N GLN A 63 -20.01 20.70 9.62
CA GLN A 63 -19.40 21.27 10.80
C GLN A 63 -19.49 20.18 11.85
N TRP A 64 -18.45 19.36 11.88
CA TRP A 64 -18.21 18.48 12.99
C TRP A 64 -17.90 19.39 14.18
N GLU A 65 -18.93 19.83 14.92
CA GLU A 65 -18.77 20.42 16.25
C GLU A 65 -18.17 19.41 17.24
N ASN A 66 -17.50 18.40 16.74
CA ASN A 66 -16.95 17.35 17.55
C ASN A 66 -15.50 17.67 17.91
N THR A 67 -15.36 18.57 18.85
CA THR A 67 -14.06 19.02 19.36
C THR A 67 -13.25 17.90 20.03
N ARG A 68 -13.72 16.64 20.09
CA ARG A 68 -12.96 15.52 20.68
C ARG A 68 -11.64 15.20 19.94
N TYR A 69 -11.49 15.66 18.70
CA TYR A 69 -10.31 15.44 17.87
C TYR A 69 -9.24 16.54 18.04
N GLN A 70 -9.60 17.70 18.58
CA GLN A 70 -8.71 18.87 18.69
C GLN A 70 -7.49 18.66 19.59
N PHE A 71 -7.47 17.60 20.37
CA PHE A 71 -6.41 17.32 21.35
C PHE A 71 -5.23 16.56 20.76
N ALA A 72 -5.29 16.21 19.49
CA ALA A 72 -4.29 15.40 18.79
C ALA A 72 -2.87 15.98 18.98
N ASN A 73 -1.99 15.16 19.55
CA ASN A 73 -0.58 15.47 19.82
C ASN A 73 -0.31 16.75 20.66
N GLY A 74 -1.34 17.31 21.30
CA GLY A 74 -1.24 18.43 22.22
C GLY A 74 -0.94 18.01 23.67
N CYS A 75 -0.58 19.00 24.49
CA CYS A 75 -0.22 18.83 25.90
C CYS A 75 -1.36 19.36 26.79
N TYR A 76 -1.92 18.51 27.66
CA TYR A 76 -3.09 18.85 28.48
C TYR A 76 -3.00 18.29 29.90
N SER A 77 -3.63 19.00 30.84
CA SER A 77 -3.97 18.49 32.17
C SER A 77 -5.47 18.20 32.25
N LEU A 78 -5.85 17.26 33.11
CA LEU A 78 -7.22 16.80 33.28
C LEU A 78 -7.80 17.34 34.63
N GLU A 79 -8.93 18.05 34.58
CA GLU A 79 -9.62 18.59 35.74
C GLU A 79 -11.07 18.07 35.82
N SER A 80 -11.51 17.59 36.96
CA SER A 80 -12.87 17.16 37.25
C SER A 80 -13.32 17.72 38.57
N ASP A 81 -14.38 18.53 38.61
CA ASP A 81 -14.96 19.13 39.81
C ASP A 81 -13.93 19.79 40.75
N GLY A 82 -12.98 20.54 40.19
CA GLY A 82 -11.92 21.21 40.95
C GLY A 82 -10.79 20.33 41.42
N VAL A 83 -10.73 19.06 40.98
CA VAL A 83 -9.69 18.09 41.27
C VAL A 83 -8.93 17.77 39.99
N TYR A 84 -7.62 17.78 40.08
CA TYR A 84 -6.74 17.49 38.94
C TYR A 84 -6.12 16.12 39.05
N VAL A 85 -5.95 15.42 37.91
CA VAL A 85 -5.12 14.22 37.85
C VAL A 85 -3.66 14.64 38.11
N ALA A 86 -2.98 13.93 39.02
CA ALA A 86 -1.61 14.22 39.42
C ALA A 86 -0.79 12.95 39.56
N LYS A 87 0.53 13.08 39.57
CA LYS A 87 1.42 12.02 40.05
C LYS A 87 1.58 12.15 41.59
N VAL A 88 1.46 11.03 42.26
CA VAL A 88 1.61 10.93 43.70
C VAL A 88 2.89 10.16 44.05
N ASP A 89 3.23 10.09 45.33
CA ASP A 89 4.41 9.39 45.81
C ASP A 89 4.44 7.94 45.30
N GLY A 90 5.57 7.53 44.73
CA GLY A 90 5.75 6.18 44.16
C GLY A 90 5.53 6.08 42.65
N GLY A 91 5.21 7.19 41.95
CA GLY A 91 5.03 7.23 40.53
C GLY A 91 3.65 6.77 40.04
N GLU A 92 2.72 6.55 40.99
CA GLU A 92 1.33 6.23 40.69
C GLU A 92 0.53 7.49 40.32
N TYR A 93 -0.63 7.29 39.69
CA TYR A 93 -1.54 8.39 39.37
C TYR A 93 -2.55 8.55 40.53
N GLY A 94 -2.74 9.80 40.92
CA GLY A 94 -3.67 10.21 41.97
C GLY A 94 -4.32 11.54 41.64
N VAL A 95 -4.71 12.28 42.64
CA VAL A 95 -5.40 13.57 42.49
C VAL A 95 -4.78 14.66 43.35
N THR A 96 -4.90 15.92 42.88
CA THR A 96 -4.55 17.12 43.65
C THR A 96 -5.60 18.20 43.44
N THR A 97 -5.77 19.08 44.45
CA THR A 97 -6.57 20.29 44.30
C THR A 97 -5.73 21.51 43.90
N ASN A 98 -4.41 21.32 43.80
CA ASN A 98 -3.48 22.35 43.35
C ASN A 98 -3.19 22.24 41.84
N PRO A 99 -3.65 23.17 41.00
CA PRO A 99 -3.41 23.09 39.55
C PRO A 99 -1.92 23.04 39.14
N SER A 100 -1.02 23.60 39.99
CA SER A 100 0.43 23.59 39.68
C SER A 100 1.10 22.23 39.92
N GLU A 101 0.42 21.28 40.51
CA GLU A 101 0.85 19.90 40.74
C GLU A 101 0.13 18.91 39.80
N ALA A 102 -0.73 19.44 38.89
CA ALA A 102 -1.44 18.60 37.93
C ALA A 102 -0.44 17.92 36.97
N ALA A 103 -0.70 16.66 36.68
CA ALA A 103 0.03 15.93 35.66
C ALA A 103 -0.32 16.48 34.27
N SER A 104 0.69 16.64 33.44
CA SER A 104 0.53 17.01 32.03
C SER A 104 0.67 15.77 31.15
N PHE A 105 -0.18 15.66 30.15
CA PHE A 105 -0.23 14.50 29.25
C PHE A 105 -0.10 14.93 27.79
N THR A 106 0.77 14.29 27.05
CA THR A 106 0.71 14.29 25.58
C THR A 106 -0.45 13.38 25.16
N MET A 107 -1.40 13.95 24.44
CA MET A 107 -2.59 13.24 23.93
C MET A 107 -2.27 12.63 22.56
N ARG A 108 -1.71 11.42 22.53
CA ARG A 108 -1.36 10.73 21.28
C ARG A 108 -2.57 9.99 20.72
N PRO A 109 -3.11 10.36 19.55
CA PRO A 109 -4.21 9.61 18.93
C PRO A 109 -3.78 8.19 18.55
N THR A 110 -4.63 7.22 18.88
CA THR A 110 -4.49 5.83 18.41
C THR A 110 -5.43 5.56 17.24
N ARG A 111 -6.57 6.21 17.24
CA ARG A 111 -7.58 6.28 16.19
C ARG A 111 -8.47 7.52 16.41
N LEU A 112 -9.45 7.75 15.57
CA LEU A 112 -10.38 8.87 15.68
C LEU A 112 -11.09 8.89 17.04
N GLY A 113 -10.74 9.88 17.87
CA GLY A 113 -11.33 10.11 19.19
C GLY A 113 -10.81 9.20 20.33
N SER A 114 -9.79 8.41 20.08
CA SER A 114 -9.13 7.57 21.09
C SER A 114 -7.67 7.98 21.24
N TYR A 115 -7.17 7.96 22.48
CA TYR A 115 -5.87 8.52 22.82
C TYR A 115 -5.08 7.65 23.79
N LEU A 116 -3.76 7.65 23.66
CA LEU A 116 -2.84 7.40 24.75
C LEU A 116 -2.59 8.71 25.49
N LEU A 117 -2.53 8.66 26.82
CA LEU A 117 -2.19 9.78 27.70
C LEU A 117 -0.80 9.52 28.26
N MET A 118 0.21 10.13 27.62
CA MET A 118 1.61 9.96 27.97
C MET A 118 2.08 11.12 28.86
N SER A 119 2.52 10.80 30.08
CA SER A 119 3.06 11.81 30.99
C SER A 119 4.59 11.93 30.89
N ASN A 120 5.28 10.89 30.46
CA ASN A 120 6.73 10.90 30.26
C ASN A 120 7.15 9.79 29.28
N PHE A 121 8.30 10.00 28.64
CA PHE A 121 9.02 9.00 27.86
C PHE A 121 10.52 9.10 28.17
N SER A 122 11.07 8.09 28.83
CA SER A 122 12.50 8.00 29.07
C SER A 122 13.15 7.03 28.13
N ARG A 123 14.20 7.46 27.46
CA ARG A 123 14.97 6.64 26.55
C ARG A 123 16.39 6.46 27.05
N GLU A 124 16.80 5.22 27.31
CA GLU A 124 18.21 4.90 27.49
C GLU A 124 18.86 4.64 26.12
N GLU A 125 20.09 5.16 25.94
CA GLU A 125 20.88 4.95 24.70
C GLU A 125 21.04 3.46 24.43
N THR A 126 20.31 2.85 23.53
CA THR A 126 20.38 1.43 23.12
C THR A 126 19.20 0.53 23.54
N GLN A 127 18.23 1.03 24.29
CA GLN A 127 17.03 0.25 24.61
C GLN A 127 15.75 0.92 24.08
N VAL A 128 14.71 0.09 23.89
CA VAL A 128 13.35 0.61 23.67
C VAL A 128 13.00 1.50 24.84
N GLY A 129 12.69 2.76 24.61
CA GLY A 129 12.41 3.70 25.69
C GLY A 129 11.23 3.27 26.56
N GLU A 130 11.26 3.62 27.83
CA GLU A 130 10.15 3.37 28.74
C GLU A 130 9.13 4.49 28.64
N PHE A 131 7.89 4.13 28.43
CA PHE A 131 6.74 5.02 28.47
C PHE A 131 6.22 5.13 29.89
N GLU A 132 5.58 6.23 30.16
CA GLU A 132 4.75 6.38 31.33
C GLU A 132 3.36 6.86 30.89
N LEU A 133 2.43 5.91 30.76
CA LEU A 133 1.09 6.11 30.24
C LEU A 133 0.06 5.91 31.36
N LEU A 134 -0.99 6.76 31.37
CA LEU A 134 -2.16 6.49 32.21
C LEU A 134 -2.92 5.30 31.60
N GLY A 135 -3.04 4.23 32.33
CA GLY A 135 -3.67 3.00 31.85
C GLY A 135 -4.26 2.14 32.98
N ILE A 136 -4.57 0.90 32.66
CA ILE A 136 -5.14 -0.09 33.57
C ILE A 136 -4.11 -1.19 33.84
N SER A 137 -3.98 -1.61 35.06
CA SER A 137 -3.10 -2.73 35.43
C SER A 137 -3.72 -4.07 35.05
N ASP A 138 -2.90 -4.97 34.55
CA ASP A 138 -3.23 -6.37 34.29
C ASP A 138 -2.26 -7.31 35.02
N PRO A 139 -2.26 -7.34 36.36
CA PRO A 139 -1.25 -8.05 37.15
C PRO A 139 -1.30 -9.57 37.01
N GLY A 140 -2.36 -10.12 36.46
CA GLY A 140 -2.55 -11.56 36.25
C GLY A 140 -2.38 -12.00 34.81
N GLY A 141 -2.24 -11.08 33.84
CA GLY A 141 -2.28 -11.38 32.42
C GLY A 141 -3.64 -11.90 31.96
N GLU A 142 -4.71 -11.45 32.62
CA GLU A 142 -6.08 -11.93 32.35
C GLU A 142 -6.77 -11.17 31.26
N PHE A 143 -6.27 -9.98 30.90
CA PHE A 143 -6.86 -9.10 29.90
C PHE A 143 -6.12 -9.10 28.57
N LEU A 144 -4.81 -9.30 28.59
CA LEU A 144 -3.96 -9.26 27.39
C LEU A 144 -3.28 -10.59 27.11
N ASP A 145 -3.15 -10.96 25.84
CA ASP A 145 -2.31 -12.07 25.40
C ASP A 145 -0.81 -11.70 25.48
N ALA A 146 0.06 -12.67 25.15
CA ALA A 146 1.52 -12.49 25.16
C ALA A 146 2.02 -11.39 24.18
N ASN A 147 1.16 -10.92 23.25
CA ASN A 147 1.44 -9.86 22.29
C ASN A 147 0.79 -8.51 22.68
N GLY A 148 0.24 -8.40 23.89
CA GLY A 148 -0.40 -7.19 24.37
C GLY A 148 -1.80 -6.95 23.80
N LYS A 149 -2.44 -7.98 23.22
CA LYS A 149 -3.77 -7.90 22.62
C LYS A 149 -4.82 -8.44 23.60
N PHE A 150 -5.97 -7.80 23.66
CA PHE A 150 -7.07 -8.19 24.53
C PHE A 150 -7.60 -9.60 24.24
N ILE A 151 -7.74 -10.46 25.26
CA ILE A 151 -8.12 -11.87 25.14
C ILE A 151 -9.64 -12.08 24.98
N GLY A 152 -10.45 -11.05 24.82
CA GLY A 152 -11.90 -11.17 24.68
C GLY A 152 -12.34 -11.58 23.28
N GLU A 153 -12.64 -12.85 23.06
CA GLU A 153 -13.07 -13.38 21.74
C GLU A 153 -14.27 -12.67 21.10
N LEU A 154 -15.11 -11.96 21.88
CA LEU A 154 -16.30 -11.25 21.36
C LEU A 154 -15.98 -9.84 20.83
N SER A 155 -14.94 -9.18 21.33
CA SER A 155 -14.61 -7.82 20.88
C SER A 155 -14.14 -7.81 19.41
N TYR A 156 -13.48 -8.86 18.97
CA TYR A 156 -13.00 -9.00 17.60
C TYR A 156 -14.12 -9.16 16.57
N LEU A 157 -15.17 -9.90 16.94
CA LEU A 157 -16.37 -10.06 16.09
C LEU A 157 -17.20 -8.77 16.01
N VAL A 158 -17.18 -7.97 17.06
CA VAL A 158 -18.03 -6.78 17.18
C VAL A 158 -17.33 -5.54 16.62
N SER A 159 -16.03 -5.37 16.83
CA SER A 159 -15.27 -4.29 16.18
C SER A 159 -15.20 -4.50 14.66
N GLY A 160 -14.90 -5.71 14.21
CA GLY A 160 -14.88 -6.04 12.77
C GLY A 160 -16.25 -5.90 12.10
N LEU A 161 -17.35 -6.19 12.80
CA LEU A 161 -18.73 -5.95 12.31
C LEU A 161 -19.08 -4.45 12.30
N GLY A 162 -18.63 -3.68 13.31
CA GLY A 162 -18.83 -2.24 13.37
C GLY A 162 -18.09 -1.52 12.26
N ASP A 163 -16.85 -1.87 12.02
CA ASP A 163 -16.01 -1.28 10.98
C ASP A 163 -16.49 -1.68 9.58
N THR A 164 -16.86 -2.94 9.36
CA THR A 164 -17.45 -3.42 8.09
C THR A 164 -18.80 -2.77 7.79
N LEU A 165 -19.65 -2.57 8.80
CA LEU A 165 -20.94 -1.88 8.67
C LEU A 165 -20.77 -0.38 8.39
N ASN A 166 -19.76 0.28 8.98
CA ASN A 166 -19.44 1.67 8.68
C ASN A 166 -18.99 1.85 7.22
N LEU A 167 -18.18 0.93 6.69
CA LEU A 167 -17.71 0.97 5.30
C LEU A 167 -18.86 0.79 4.29
N VAL A 168 -19.85 -0.03 4.60
CA VAL A 168 -20.95 -0.38 3.68
C VAL A 168 -22.12 0.63 3.74
N LEU A 169 -22.29 1.35 4.84
CA LEU A 169 -23.53 2.13 5.12
C LEU A 169 -23.34 3.64 5.21
N ASP A 170 -22.12 4.17 5.06
CA ASP A 170 -21.87 5.62 5.04
C ASP A 170 -22.57 6.39 3.88
N PRO A 171 -22.95 5.76 2.73
CA PRO A 171 -23.75 6.46 1.72
C PRO A 171 -25.20 6.74 2.13
N ILE A 172 -25.69 6.17 3.26
CA ILE A 172 -27.08 6.33 3.72
C ILE A 172 -27.08 7.06 5.06
N ALA A 173 -26.78 8.35 5.02
CA ALA A 173 -26.56 9.22 6.18
C ALA A 173 -27.59 9.18 7.34
N PRO A 174 -28.88 8.84 7.19
CA PRO A 174 -29.78 8.74 8.34
C PRO A 174 -29.65 7.45 9.14
N LEU A 175 -29.10 6.37 8.57
CA LEU A 175 -28.90 5.09 9.23
C LEU A 175 -27.51 4.93 9.87
N GLY A 176 -26.48 5.65 9.36
CA GLY A 176 -25.12 5.61 9.86
C GLY A 176 -25.03 6.04 11.34
N GLY A 177 -25.78 7.07 11.75
CA GLY A 177 -25.85 7.52 13.14
C GLY A 177 -26.46 6.50 14.10
N LEU A 178 -27.48 5.76 13.65
CA LEU A 178 -28.15 4.73 14.47
C LEU A 178 -27.27 3.48 14.61
N LEU A 179 -26.52 3.12 13.56
CA LEU A 179 -25.64 1.95 13.53
C LEU A 179 -24.32 2.21 14.26
N ARG A 180 -23.81 3.46 14.23
CA ARG A 180 -22.66 3.87 15.03
C ARG A 180 -23.02 3.77 16.54
N SER A 181 -24.20 4.24 16.94
CA SER A 181 -24.74 4.08 18.28
C SER A 181 -24.98 2.61 18.68
N LEU A 182 -25.32 1.74 17.71
CA LEU A 182 -25.43 0.30 17.93
C LEU A 182 -24.05 -0.39 18.03
N GLY A 183 -23.05 0.03 17.23
CA GLY A 183 -21.67 -0.43 17.32
C GLY A 183 -21.05 -0.05 18.68
N GLU A 184 -21.16 1.21 19.08
CA GLU A 184 -20.74 1.71 20.38
C GLU A 184 -21.46 0.98 21.55
N SER A 185 -22.71 0.60 21.36
CA SER A 185 -23.48 -0.18 22.36
C SER A 185 -23.10 -1.66 22.39
N LEU A 186 -22.65 -2.22 21.28
CA LEU A 186 -22.19 -3.62 21.19
C LEU A 186 -20.75 -3.78 21.68
N ASP A 187 -19.86 -2.80 21.42
CA ASP A 187 -18.54 -2.72 22.05
C ASP A 187 -18.67 -2.65 23.59
N PHE A 188 -19.65 -1.89 24.08
CA PHE A 188 -19.97 -1.83 25.48
C PHE A 188 -20.44 -3.17 26.07
N MET A 189 -21.24 -3.95 25.33
CA MET A 189 -21.71 -5.27 25.82
C MET A 189 -20.62 -6.34 25.79
N GLY A 190 -19.64 -6.24 24.87
CA GLY A 190 -18.45 -7.13 24.84
C GLY A 190 -17.61 -7.00 26.11
N GLY A 191 -17.39 -5.77 26.60
CA GLY A 191 -16.67 -5.50 27.83
C GLY A 191 -17.38 -5.99 29.10
N GLN A 192 -18.71 -6.20 29.08
CA GLN A 192 -19.50 -6.69 30.23
C GLN A 192 -19.44 -8.20 30.43
N LEU A 193 -18.98 -8.99 29.45
CA LEU A 193 -19.00 -10.46 29.48
C LEU A 193 -17.70 -11.10 29.98
N ALA A 194 -16.67 -10.32 30.24
CA ALA A 194 -15.48 -10.79 30.94
C ALA A 194 -15.79 -10.96 32.43
N ASN A 195 -16.24 -12.12 32.79
CA ASN A 195 -16.61 -12.48 34.16
C ASN A 195 -15.34 -12.85 34.95
N THR A 196 -14.44 -11.86 35.19
CA THR A 196 -13.25 -12.02 36.00
C THR A 196 -13.51 -11.40 37.40
N ASN A 197 -13.11 -12.11 38.44
CA ASN A 197 -13.17 -11.60 39.84
C ASN A 197 -12.09 -10.52 40.09
N VAL A 198 -11.36 -10.07 39.08
CA VAL A 198 -10.32 -9.05 39.15
C VAL A 198 -10.98 -7.69 38.92
N GLN A 199 -10.88 -6.80 39.86
CA GLN A 199 -11.28 -5.40 39.67
C GLN A 199 -10.15 -4.67 38.98
N PRO A 200 -10.36 -4.10 37.76
CA PRO A 200 -9.35 -3.31 37.12
C PRO A 200 -8.98 -2.09 37.97
N SER A 201 -7.71 -1.80 38.09
CA SER A 201 -7.19 -0.63 38.79
C SER A 201 -6.34 0.23 37.86
N LEU A 202 -6.30 1.53 38.09
CA LEU A 202 -5.45 2.45 37.36
C LEU A 202 -3.97 2.20 37.68
N ALA A 203 -3.12 2.33 36.71
CA ALA A 203 -1.67 2.16 36.85
C ALA A 203 -0.92 3.03 35.84
N ALA A 204 0.36 3.28 36.12
CA ALA A 204 1.31 3.67 35.10
C ALA A 204 1.66 2.44 34.23
N VAL A 205 1.48 2.57 32.92
CA VAL A 205 1.79 1.52 31.94
C VAL A 205 3.08 1.90 31.20
N ASN A 206 4.05 0.99 31.17
CA ASN A 206 5.41 1.29 30.70
C ASN A 206 5.59 1.05 29.19
N SER A 207 4.58 0.54 28.51
CA SER A 207 4.58 0.37 27.05
C SER A 207 3.19 0.61 26.49
N PRO A 208 3.04 1.20 25.30
CA PRO A 208 1.74 1.35 24.65
C PRO A 208 1.07 -0.01 24.43
N ASN A 209 -0.16 -0.13 24.88
CA ASN A 209 -1.02 -1.30 24.68
C ASN A 209 -2.49 -0.90 24.85
N ASP A 210 -3.40 -1.82 24.59
CA ASP A 210 -4.85 -1.54 24.62
C ASP A 210 -5.36 -1.08 25.99
N LEU A 211 -4.72 -1.48 27.09
CA LEU A 211 -5.10 -1.03 28.44
C LEU A 211 -4.78 0.45 28.71
N ALA A 212 -3.95 1.08 27.89
CA ALA A 212 -3.61 2.50 27.99
C ALA A 212 -4.44 3.38 27.04
N VAL A 213 -5.36 2.80 26.26
CA VAL A 213 -6.18 3.56 25.30
C VAL A 213 -7.47 4.05 25.95
N TRP A 214 -7.73 5.34 25.77
CA TRP A 214 -8.88 6.04 26.29
C TRP A 214 -9.74 6.64 25.18
N ASN A 215 -11.01 6.28 25.14
CA ASN A 215 -12.01 6.88 24.25
C ASN A 215 -12.52 8.19 24.85
N LEU A 216 -12.33 9.28 24.12
CA LEU A 216 -12.75 10.61 24.54
C LEU A 216 -14.15 10.91 23.99
N ASN A 217 -15.14 11.08 24.87
CA ASN A 217 -16.51 11.40 24.48
C ASN A 217 -16.91 12.78 25.00
N LYS A 218 -17.25 13.69 24.09
CA LYS A 218 -17.71 15.06 24.40
C LYS A 218 -19.13 15.03 24.92
N HIS A 219 -19.42 15.87 25.93
CA HIS A 219 -20.78 16.13 26.39
C HIS A 219 -21.40 17.25 25.58
N GLU A 220 -22.56 16.98 25.01
CA GLU A 220 -23.28 17.93 24.19
C GLU A 220 -23.53 19.25 24.93
N GLY A 221 -23.27 20.38 24.29
CA GLY A 221 -23.44 21.71 24.84
C GLY A 221 -22.47 22.16 25.93
N THR A 222 -21.38 21.38 26.18
CA THR A 222 -20.37 21.70 27.19
C THR A 222 -18.95 21.57 26.64
N ASP A 223 -17.95 22.04 27.41
CA ASP A 223 -16.51 21.80 27.15
C ASP A 223 -15.96 20.68 28.03
N THR A 224 -16.79 19.68 28.29
CA THR A 224 -16.42 18.56 29.17
C THR A 224 -16.50 17.25 28.43
N TYR A 225 -15.71 16.28 28.90
CA TYR A 225 -15.49 14.99 28.28
C TYR A 225 -15.52 13.88 29.30
N THR A 226 -15.94 12.68 28.89
CA THR A 226 -15.61 11.45 29.60
C THR A 226 -14.46 10.74 28.91
N LEU A 227 -13.61 10.11 29.71
CA LEU A 227 -12.56 9.20 29.24
C LEU A 227 -12.98 7.79 29.62
N ALA A 228 -13.33 6.98 28.61
CA ALA A 228 -13.69 5.58 28.78
C ALA A 228 -12.52 4.70 28.36
N SER A 229 -12.14 3.74 29.17
CA SER A 229 -11.16 2.73 28.78
C SER A 229 -11.64 1.98 27.53
N ASP A 230 -10.80 1.86 26.52
CA ASP A 230 -11.14 1.18 25.27
C ASP A 230 -11.48 -0.31 25.50
N VAL A 231 -10.76 -0.96 26.42
CA VAL A 231 -10.91 -2.38 26.74
C VAL A 231 -12.11 -2.68 27.62
N THR A 232 -12.33 -1.88 28.69
CA THR A 232 -13.32 -2.20 29.71
C THR A 232 -14.59 -1.36 29.62
N GLY A 233 -14.57 -0.25 28.89
CA GLY A 233 -15.65 0.74 28.85
C GLY A 233 -15.86 1.50 30.16
N LEU A 234 -15.07 1.24 31.22
CA LEU A 234 -15.16 1.94 32.48
C LEU A 234 -14.65 3.36 32.36
N LEU A 235 -15.28 4.28 33.05
CA LEU A 235 -14.95 5.70 33.05
C LEU A 235 -13.85 6.03 34.05
N LEU A 236 -12.84 6.78 33.61
CA LEU A 236 -11.91 7.46 34.47
C LEU A 236 -12.72 8.36 35.43
N THR A 237 -12.42 8.32 36.71
CA THR A 237 -13.16 9.05 37.74
C THR A 237 -12.18 9.64 38.76
N ALA A 238 -12.27 10.96 38.94
CA ALA A 238 -11.43 11.69 39.91
C ALA A 238 -12.28 12.17 41.07
N LYS A 239 -11.93 11.75 42.30
CA LYS A 239 -12.56 12.18 43.55
C LYS A 239 -11.50 12.70 44.48
N ASN A 240 -11.93 13.47 45.53
CA ASN A 240 -10.99 14.00 46.50
C ASN A 240 -10.14 12.93 47.23
N ASP A 241 -10.57 11.69 47.20
CA ASP A 241 -9.90 10.54 47.82
C ASP A 241 -9.04 9.71 46.86
N GLY A 242 -9.01 10.06 45.54
CA GLY A 242 -8.15 9.42 44.54
C GLY A 242 -8.77 9.25 43.15
N LEU A 243 -8.03 8.59 42.30
CA LEU A 243 -8.47 8.17 40.96
C LEU A 243 -9.00 6.74 41.00
N THR A 244 -10.07 6.47 40.26
CA THR A 244 -10.69 5.14 40.16
C THR A 244 -11.39 4.95 38.79
N LEU A 245 -11.90 3.75 38.57
CA LEU A 245 -12.72 3.39 37.42
C LEU A 245 -14.16 3.15 37.85
N MET A 246 -15.13 3.70 37.16
CA MET A 246 -16.56 3.55 37.45
C MET A 246 -17.34 3.10 36.23
N SER A 247 -18.43 2.37 36.48
CA SER A 247 -19.37 1.99 35.42
C SER A 247 -19.99 3.23 34.72
N PRO A 248 -20.14 3.23 33.40
CA PRO A 248 -20.83 4.31 32.67
C PRO A 248 -22.25 4.60 33.15
N SER A 249 -22.90 3.63 33.78
CA SER A 249 -24.24 3.80 34.39
C SER A 249 -24.24 4.71 35.63
N LEU A 250 -23.06 5.00 36.19
CA LEU A 250 -22.86 5.85 37.37
C LEU A 250 -22.25 7.20 36.99
N ARG A 251 -22.55 7.71 35.81
CA ARG A 251 -22.04 8.98 35.31
C ARG A 251 -22.48 10.15 36.22
N ASP A 252 -21.51 10.91 36.69
CA ASP A 252 -21.68 12.12 37.50
C ASP A 252 -20.57 13.16 37.23
N GLU A 253 -20.49 14.23 37.98
CA GLU A 253 -19.48 15.28 37.80
C GLU A 253 -18.06 14.79 38.02
N THR A 254 -17.85 13.70 38.81
CA THR A 254 -16.51 13.18 39.13
C THR A 254 -15.87 12.37 37.98
N ASN A 255 -16.61 11.98 36.96
CA ASN A 255 -16.12 11.34 35.75
C ASN A 255 -16.28 12.20 34.49
N THR A 256 -16.46 13.50 34.73
CA THR A 256 -16.59 14.53 33.68
C THR A 256 -15.40 15.48 33.77
N PHE A 257 -14.54 15.45 32.73
CA PHE A 257 -13.27 16.20 32.74
C PHE A 257 -13.30 17.41 31.80
N ARG A 258 -12.60 18.47 32.20
CA ARG A 258 -12.09 19.55 31.33
C ARG A 258 -10.62 19.27 31.03
N LEU A 259 -10.22 19.50 29.78
CA LEU A 259 -8.83 19.43 29.36
C LEU A 259 -8.29 20.86 29.23
N HIS A 260 -7.29 21.18 30.04
CA HIS A 260 -6.62 22.47 30.07
C HIS A 260 -5.28 22.37 29.36
N GLU A 261 -4.99 23.29 28.44
CA GLU A 261 -3.66 23.38 27.82
C GLU A 261 -2.57 23.44 28.91
N ALA A 262 -1.56 22.63 28.75
CA ALA A 262 -0.43 22.53 29.64
C ALA A 262 0.87 22.70 28.84
N GLN A 263 2.00 22.76 29.55
CA GLN A 263 3.32 22.87 28.96
C GLN A 263 4.26 21.83 29.58
N GLY A 264 5.35 21.54 28.87
CA GLY A 264 6.38 20.64 29.39
C GLY A 264 6.13 19.16 29.11
N CYS A 265 5.11 18.81 28.29
CA CYS A 265 4.98 17.46 27.78
C CYS A 265 6.10 17.12 26.83
N GLU A 266 6.57 15.90 26.88
CA GLU A 266 7.46 15.33 25.88
C GLU A 266 6.67 14.89 24.64
N ALA A 267 7.28 15.05 23.47
CA ALA A 267 6.68 14.54 22.22
C ALA A 267 6.64 13.01 22.24
N TYR A 268 5.54 12.44 21.76
CA TYR A 268 5.46 10.99 21.57
C TYR A 268 6.50 10.56 20.51
N PRO A 269 7.21 9.42 20.72
CA PRO A 269 8.22 8.95 19.79
C PRO A 269 7.67 8.74 18.39
N GLU A 270 8.31 9.32 17.37
CA GLU A 270 7.88 9.20 15.99
C GLU A 270 9.08 9.39 15.03
N ALA A 271 8.93 8.95 13.78
CA ALA A 271 9.88 9.24 12.72
C ALA A 271 9.84 10.74 12.39
N GLU A 272 11.01 11.38 12.37
CA GLU A 272 11.17 12.78 12.00
C GLU A 272 11.05 12.92 10.47
N LEU A 273 10.50 14.03 9.98
CA LEU A 273 10.42 14.27 8.53
C LEU A 273 11.77 14.68 7.93
N GLY A 274 12.65 15.25 8.73
CA GLY A 274 13.92 15.77 8.25
C GLY A 274 13.74 16.92 7.25
N LEU A 275 12.76 17.81 7.49
CA LEU A 275 12.48 18.95 6.62
C LEU A 275 12.05 20.19 7.41
N GLU A 276 12.15 21.35 6.77
CA GLU A 276 11.68 22.64 7.26
C GLU A 276 10.85 23.34 6.19
N VAL A 277 9.83 24.09 6.62
CA VAL A 277 8.98 24.88 5.71
C VAL A 277 9.71 26.17 5.35
N VAL A 278 9.82 26.46 4.04
CA VAL A 278 10.63 27.60 3.55
C VAL A 278 10.09 28.95 4.05
N ASP A 279 8.78 29.12 4.12
CA ASP A 279 8.14 30.39 4.47
C ASP A 279 8.43 30.87 5.91
N GLU A 280 8.82 29.97 6.79
CA GLU A 280 9.09 30.26 8.21
C GLU A 280 10.57 30.55 8.51
N ARG A 281 11.43 30.41 7.51
CA ARG A 281 12.90 30.47 7.68
C ARG A 281 13.52 31.49 6.73
N GLY A 282 14.64 31.96 7.12
CA GLY A 282 15.50 32.74 6.25
C GLY A 282 16.04 31.90 5.08
N PRO A 283 16.84 32.52 4.18
CA PRO A 283 17.38 31.83 3.02
C PRO A 283 18.24 30.63 3.47
N ALA A 284 17.90 29.46 2.96
CA ALA A 284 18.67 28.25 3.16
C ALA A 284 19.70 28.06 2.05
N ILE A 285 20.64 27.18 2.29
CA ILE A 285 21.52 26.66 1.24
C ILE A 285 20.69 25.59 0.50
N TYR A 286 20.45 25.80 -0.79
CA TYR A 286 19.61 24.92 -1.60
C TYR A 286 20.06 24.91 -3.07
N LEU A 287 19.39 24.13 -3.89
CA LEU A 287 19.63 24.05 -5.32
C LEU A 287 19.34 25.38 -6.00
N LYS A 288 20.37 26.05 -6.52
CA LYS A 288 20.23 27.39 -7.10
C LYS A 288 19.33 27.45 -8.33
N GLU A 289 19.14 26.32 -9.00
CA GLU A 289 18.35 26.21 -10.20
C GLU A 289 16.88 25.84 -9.96
N VAL A 290 16.48 25.63 -8.71
CA VAL A 290 15.09 25.22 -8.37
C VAL A 290 14.08 26.25 -8.87
N ASP A 291 14.38 27.54 -8.80
CA ASP A 291 13.47 28.59 -9.28
C ASP A 291 13.10 28.48 -10.77
N ARG A 292 13.93 27.83 -11.60
CA ARG A 292 13.61 27.61 -13.01
C ARG A 292 12.45 26.63 -13.21
N PHE A 293 12.22 25.71 -12.28
CA PHE A 293 11.12 24.75 -12.34
C PHE A 293 9.80 25.30 -11.80
N LYS A 294 9.84 26.36 -10.97
CA LYS A 294 8.65 27.01 -10.43
C LYS A 294 7.82 27.77 -11.47
N ASN A 295 8.43 28.13 -12.61
CA ASN A 295 7.83 28.88 -13.70
C ASN A 295 8.00 28.12 -15.02
N VAL A 296 7.44 26.91 -15.09
CA VAL A 296 7.46 26.09 -16.29
C VAL A 296 6.62 26.77 -17.38
N GLU A 297 7.22 27.10 -18.52
CA GLU A 297 6.56 27.78 -19.62
C GLU A 297 5.44 26.91 -20.20
N GLY A 298 4.24 27.48 -20.38
CA GLY A 298 3.10 26.81 -20.97
C GLY A 298 2.19 26.08 -19.97
N LEU A 299 2.44 26.18 -18.65
CA LEU A 299 1.47 25.75 -17.65
C LEU A 299 0.35 26.77 -17.53
N ASP A 300 -0.87 26.30 -17.47
CA ASP A 300 -2.02 27.10 -17.08
C ASP A 300 -2.06 27.30 -15.53
N ASN A 301 -2.71 28.37 -15.08
CA ASN A 301 -2.76 28.68 -13.63
C ASN A 301 -3.40 27.58 -12.78
N ASP A 302 -4.26 26.75 -13.38
CA ASP A 302 -5.00 25.70 -12.71
C ASP A 302 -4.31 24.32 -12.84
N ASP A 303 -3.19 24.25 -13.60
CA ASP A 303 -2.43 23.03 -13.76
C ASP A 303 -1.69 22.66 -12.47
N ILE A 304 -1.70 21.40 -12.14
CA ILE A 304 -1.02 20.87 -10.97
C ILE A 304 0.45 20.64 -11.28
N PHE A 305 1.33 21.34 -10.57
CA PHE A 305 2.76 21.10 -10.59
C PHE A 305 3.17 20.14 -9.47
N GLY A 306 3.64 18.96 -9.83
CA GLY A 306 4.01 17.88 -8.93
C GLY A 306 3.94 16.53 -9.66
N TYR A 307 4.40 15.49 -9.01
CA TYR A 307 4.49 14.18 -9.64
C TYR A 307 3.48 13.18 -9.10
N VAL A 308 3.21 12.16 -9.93
CA VAL A 308 2.43 10.98 -9.56
C VAL A 308 3.37 9.78 -9.41
N ASP A 309 3.25 9.06 -8.29
CA ASP A 309 3.69 7.67 -8.21
C ASP A 309 2.56 6.78 -8.73
N THR A 310 2.78 6.20 -9.88
CA THR A 310 1.77 5.40 -10.58
C THR A 310 1.69 3.96 -10.07
N HIS A 311 2.67 3.51 -9.27
CA HIS A 311 2.76 2.11 -8.87
C HIS A 311 3.49 1.93 -7.53
N SER A 312 2.74 1.63 -6.48
CA SER A 312 3.24 1.34 -5.14
C SER A 312 2.38 0.30 -4.43
N HIS A 313 2.91 -0.33 -3.38
CA HIS A 313 2.28 -1.42 -2.63
C HIS A 313 2.29 -1.15 -1.12
N ILE A 314 1.65 -0.08 -0.66
CA ILE A 314 1.61 0.29 0.76
C ILE A 314 1.01 -0.83 1.61
N SER A 315 -0.03 -1.51 1.09
CA SER A 315 -0.76 -2.56 1.79
C SER A 315 -0.11 -3.94 1.71
N ALA A 316 1.11 -4.06 1.12
CA ALA A 316 1.76 -5.35 0.89
C ALA A 316 2.24 -6.07 2.17
N TYR A 317 2.14 -5.45 3.34
CA TYR A 317 2.35 -6.17 4.61
C TYR A 317 1.26 -7.25 4.85
N GLU A 318 0.12 -7.16 4.18
CA GLU A 318 -0.93 -8.19 4.13
C GLU A 318 -0.78 -9.16 2.92
N PHE A 319 0.18 -8.89 2.02
CA PHE A 319 0.41 -9.70 0.82
C PHE A 319 0.88 -11.11 1.20
N ILE A 320 0.48 -12.11 0.39
CA ILE A 320 0.86 -13.53 0.56
C ILE A 320 0.49 -14.05 1.96
N GLY A 321 -0.67 -13.63 2.48
CA GLY A 321 -1.16 -14.06 3.79
C GLY A 321 -0.57 -13.31 4.98
N GLY A 322 0.11 -12.19 4.75
CA GLY A 322 0.75 -11.37 5.77
C GLY A 322 2.14 -11.86 6.19
N ARG A 323 2.91 -11.01 6.86
CA ARG A 323 4.26 -11.25 7.39
C ARG A 323 5.37 -11.57 6.40
N ILE A 324 5.10 -11.59 5.10
CA ILE A 324 6.16 -11.75 4.11
C ILE A 324 6.99 -10.46 4.01
N ASN A 325 6.35 -9.33 4.18
CA ASN A 325 6.92 -8.00 4.24
C ASN A 325 6.74 -7.48 5.67
N TYR A 326 7.81 -7.51 6.47
CA TYR A 326 7.76 -7.18 7.89
C TYR A 326 7.79 -5.68 8.15
N GLY A 327 6.97 -5.23 9.10
CA GLY A 327 6.72 -3.84 9.45
C GLY A 327 5.43 -3.34 8.83
N ASP A 328 4.83 -2.37 9.49
CA ASP A 328 3.53 -1.80 9.11
C ASP A 328 3.69 -0.36 8.56
N PRO A 329 2.89 0.07 7.57
CA PRO A 329 2.89 1.45 7.10
C PRO A 329 2.43 2.43 8.17
N PHE A 330 1.68 1.97 9.14
CA PHE A 330 1.22 2.70 10.33
C PHE A 330 0.87 1.69 11.44
N HIS A 331 0.88 2.14 12.68
CA HIS A 331 0.35 1.36 13.80
C HIS A 331 -0.28 2.30 14.81
N LYS A 332 -1.37 1.89 15.49
CA LYS A 332 -2.07 2.72 16.48
C LYS A 332 -1.17 3.20 17.63
N PHE A 333 -0.09 2.51 17.89
CA PHE A 333 0.92 2.87 18.88
C PHE A 333 2.18 3.53 18.28
N GLY A 334 2.13 3.93 16.99
CA GLY A 334 3.19 4.66 16.31
C GLY A 334 4.38 3.79 15.91
N VAL A 335 5.50 4.46 15.61
CA VAL A 335 6.71 3.87 15.03
C VAL A 335 7.32 2.74 15.86
N THR A 336 7.19 2.81 17.19
CA THR A 336 7.77 1.84 18.13
C THR A 336 7.20 0.43 17.95
N HIS A 337 5.98 0.33 17.41
CA HIS A 337 5.28 -0.94 17.13
C HIS A 337 5.21 -1.22 15.62
N ALA A 338 5.08 -0.18 14.79
CA ALA A 338 5.05 -0.36 13.35
C ALA A 338 6.35 -0.97 12.81
N LEU A 339 7.49 -0.56 13.36
CA LEU A 339 8.82 -0.90 12.88
C LEU A 339 9.70 -1.48 14.01
N GLU A 340 9.18 -2.45 14.74
CA GLU A 340 9.86 -3.10 15.86
C GLU A 340 10.88 -4.16 15.40
N ASP A 341 11.25 -5.10 16.24
CA ASP A 341 12.20 -6.19 15.96
C ASP A 341 11.58 -7.24 15.02
N CYS A 342 12.17 -7.46 13.85
CA CYS A 342 11.67 -8.38 12.84
C CYS A 342 11.90 -9.87 13.16
N ALA A 343 12.52 -10.21 14.29
CA ALA A 343 12.80 -11.61 14.66
C ALA A 343 11.55 -12.49 14.73
N ILE A 344 10.38 -11.90 14.99
CA ILE A 344 9.10 -12.63 14.99
C ILE A 344 8.76 -13.23 13.61
N ALA A 345 9.19 -12.57 12.53
CA ALA A 345 8.99 -13.03 11.15
C ALA A 345 10.26 -13.65 10.55
N HIS A 346 11.41 -13.04 10.80
CA HIS A 346 12.68 -13.44 10.16
C HIS A 346 13.54 -14.36 11.04
N GLY A 347 13.06 -14.75 12.22
CA GLY A 347 13.78 -15.60 13.15
C GLY A 347 15.00 -14.91 13.79
N PRO A 348 15.63 -15.56 14.76
CA PRO A 348 16.81 -15.01 15.43
C PRO A 348 17.93 -14.70 14.42
N GLY A 349 18.42 -13.46 14.41
CA GLY A 349 19.46 -12.99 13.49
C GLY A 349 19.03 -13.02 12.02
N GLY A 350 17.76 -12.91 11.71
CA GLY A 350 17.26 -12.80 10.33
C GLY A 350 17.41 -14.09 9.50
N THR A 351 17.54 -15.25 10.15
CA THR A 351 17.89 -16.51 9.46
C THR A 351 16.75 -17.16 8.69
N THR A 352 15.52 -16.72 8.87
CA THR A 352 14.33 -17.23 8.16
C THR A 352 13.73 -16.26 7.15
N GLY A 353 14.37 -15.11 6.92
CA GLY A 353 14.05 -14.19 5.82
C GLY A 353 14.47 -14.79 4.46
N LEU A 354 13.93 -15.95 4.09
CA LEU A 354 14.43 -16.78 2.98
C LEU A 354 14.27 -16.09 1.63
N LEU A 355 13.16 -15.40 1.41
CA LEU A 355 12.92 -14.73 0.14
C LEU A 355 13.94 -13.62 -0.08
N GLU A 356 14.21 -12.79 0.92
CA GLU A 356 15.24 -11.75 0.84
C GLU A 356 16.63 -12.33 0.63
N MET A 357 16.96 -13.42 1.32
CA MET A 357 18.25 -14.11 1.14
C MET A 357 18.44 -14.65 -0.27
N VAL A 358 17.38 -15.17 -0.89
CA VAL A 358 17.44 -15.72 -2.26
C VAL A 358 17.41 -14.63 -3.32
N THR A 359 16.59 -13.59 -3.12
CA THR A 359 16.34 -12.58 -4.15
C THR A 359 17.32 -11.41 -4.11
N SER A 360 17.70 -10.95 -2.92
CA SER A 360 18.61 -9.80 -2.77
C SER A 360 20.06 -10.19 -2.54
N GLY A 361 20.34 -11.48 -2.28
CA GLY A 361 21.66 -11.95 -1.89
C GLY A 361 22.11 -11.44 -0.51
N SER A 362 21.22 -10.78 0.25
CA SER A 362 21.48 -10.39 1.63
C SER A 362 21.43 -11.65 2.51
N GLY A 363 22.47 -11.87 3.30
CA GLY A 363 22.50 -12.97 4.27
C GLY A 363 21.63 -12.68 5.49
N PRO A 364 21.76 -13.51 6.56
CA PRO A 364 21.17 -13.21 7.85
C PRO A 364 21.52 -11.80 8.31
N HIS A 365 20.58 -11.12 8.96
CA HIS A 365 20.72 -9.71 9.33
C HIS A 365 20.33 -9.47 10.79
N GLU A 366 20.81 -8.38 11.36
CA GLU A 366 20.35 -7.91 12.66
C GLU A 366 18.89 -7.50 12.57
N THR A 367 18.06 -8.04 13.48
CA THR A 367 16.60 -7.92 13.36
C THR A 367 16.03 -6.67 13.98
N GLN A 368 16.79 -5.96 14.83
CA GLN A 368 16.30 -4.78 15.52
C GLN A 368 15.91 -3.66 14.53
N GLY A 369 14.64 -3.29 14.55
CA GLY A 369 14.11 -2.08 13.92
C GLY A 369 14.23 -0.90 14.86
N TRP A 370 13.10 -0.35 15.35
CA TRP A 370 13.11 0.72 16.34
C TRP A 370 13.89 0.31 17.61
N PRO A 371 14.76 1.18 18.18
CA PRO A 371 15.14 2.50 17.64
C PRO A 371 16.40 2.46 16.76
N GLY A 372 17.11 1.35 16.67
CA GLY A 372 18.48 1.28 16.15
C GLY A 372 18.58 1.25 14.62
N PHE A 373 17.74 0.47 13.94
CA PHE A 373 17.73 0.32 12.49
C PHE A 373 19.10 0.01 11.88
N ASN A 374 19.84 -0.93 12.45
CA ASN A 374 21.22 -1.19 12.05
C ASN A 374 21.32 -1.92 10.71
N ALA A 375 20.44 -2.86 10.42
CA ALA A 375 20.49 -3.66 9.20
C ALA A 375 19.42 -3.32 8.16
N TRP A 376 18.26 -2.89 8.56
CA TRP A 376 17.13 -2.54 7.71
C TRP A 376 16.47 -1.21 8.13
N PRO A 377 15.67 -0.51 7.30
CA PRO A 377 15.49 -0.81 5.88
C PRO A 377 16.72 -0.44 5.03
N ARG A 378 16.81 -1.04 3.83
CA ARG A 378 17.80 -0.78 2.78
C ARG A 378 17.10 -0.92 1.44
N HIS A 379 17.70 -0.41 0.36
CA HIS A 379 17.14 -0.52 -0.99
C HIS A 379 16.78 -1.96 -1.41
N ASN A 380 17.46 -2.96 -0.88
CA ASN A 380 17.27 -4.37 -1.19
C ASN A 380 16.70 -5.19 -0.01
N SER A 381 16.08 -4.55 0.95
CA SER A 381 15.37 -5.21 2.07
C SER A 381 13.96 -5.61 1.64
N LEU A 382 13.84 -6.60 0.74
CA LEU A 382 12.60 -6.94 0.03
C LEU A 382 11.51 -7.54 0.92
N GLN A 383 11.84 -7.97 2.12
CA GLN A 383 10.91 -8.48 3.13
C GLN A 383 10.71 -7.53 4.32
N HIS A 384 11.10 -6.27 4.16
CA HIS A 384 10.90 -5.22 5.16
C HIS A 384 10.10 -4.08 4.56
N HIS A 385 9.16 -3.58 5.33
CA HIS A 385 8.30 -2.48 4.91
C HIS A 385 9.11 -1.18 4.73
N GLN A 386 8.92 -0.51 3.59
CA GLN A 386 9.69 0.68 3.20
C GLN A 386 8.82 1.93 3.02
N SER A 387 7.51 1.86 3.35
CA SER A 387 6.55 2.96 3.20
C SER A 387 5.81 3.30 4.50
N TYR A 388 6.56 3.50 5.60
CA TYR A 388 5.97 4.05 6.83
C TYR A 388 5.37 5.44 6.54
N TYR A 389 4.21 5.76 7.13
CA TYR A 389 3.44 6.95 6.73
C TYR A 389 4.24 8.26 6.81
N ARG A 390 5.12 8.43 7.81
CA ARG A 390 5.96 9.64 7.91
C ARG A 390 6.99 9.74 6.80
N TRP A 391 7.49 8.62 6.29
CA TRP A 391 8.38 8.61 5.13
C TRP A 391 7.64 9.03 3.86
N MET A 392 6.40 8.56 3.67
CA MET A 392 5.56 9.00 2.55
C MET A 392 5.15 10.47 2.66
N GLU A 393 4.87 10.96 3.87
CA GLU A 393 4.59 12.38 4.12
C GLU A 393 5.74 13.29 3.68
N ARG A 394 7.00 12.88 3.93
CA ARG A 394 8.17 13.59 3.46
C ARG A 394 8.20 13.71 1.93
N ALA A 395 7.89 12.65 1.20
CA ALA A 395 7.82 12.66 -0.26
C ALA A 395 6.65 13.54 -0.76
N HIS A 396 5.48 13.45 -0.11
CA HIS A 396 4.33 14.30 -0.43
C HIS A 396 4.65 15.79 -0.27
N LEU A 397 5.23 16.18 0.86
CA LEU A 397 5.62 17.57 1.12
C LEU A 397 6.68 18.09 0.14
N SER A 398 7.41 17.17 -0.49
CA SER A 398 8.47 17.48 -1.46
C SER A 398 8.01 17.45 -2.93
N GLY A 399 6.70 17.36 -3.19
CA GLY A 399 6.13 17.50 -4.53
C GLY A 399 5.29 16.35 -5.06
N MET A 400 5.18 15.21 -4.35
CA MET A 400 4.23 14.17 -4.73
C MET A 400 2.79 14.62 -4.51
N LYS A 401 1.93 14.50 -5.53
CA LYS A 401 0.53 14.93 -5.50
C LYS A 401 -0.46 13.79 -5.60
N ILE A 402 -0.07 12.72 -6.29
CA ILE A 402 -0.90 11.53 -6.49
C ILE A 402 -0.05 10.30 -6.19
N MET A 403 -0.65 9.32 -5.55
CA MET A 403 -0.07 8.00 -5.34
C MET A 403 -1.10 6.95 -5.72
N VAL A 404 -0.70 5.96 -6.52
CA VAL A 404 -1.53 4.80 -6.84
C VAL A 404 -1.04 3.62 -6.02
N ASN A 405 -1.87 3.14 -5.10
CA ASN A 405 -1.58 1.95 -4.32
C ASN A 405 -2.27 0.74 -4.94
N HIS A 406 -1.48 -0.18 -5.46
CA HIS A 406 -1.96 -1.46 -5.99
C HIS A 406 -2.03 -2.50 -4.87
N LEU A 407 -3.25 -2.97 -4.62
CA LEU A 407 -3.55 -4.07 -3.71
C LEU A 407 -3.11 -5.37 -4.41
N VAL A 408 -2.19 -6.09 -3.80
CA VAL A 408 -1.48 -7.17 -4.50
C VAL A 408 -1.74 -8.53 -3.84
N HIS A 409 -1.95 -9.57 -4.66
CA HIS A 409 -2.09 -10.94 -4.15
C HIS A 409 -1.64 -12.01 -5.14
N ASN A 410 -1.13 -13.12 -4.57
CA ASN A 410 -0.82 -14.34 -5.30
C ASN A 410 -1.16 -15.57 -4.43
N GLU A 411 -2.18 -16.33 -4.83
CA GLU A 411 -2.70 -17.47 -4.06
C GLU A 411 -1.65 -18.58 -3.88
N ILE A 412 -0.86 -18.87 -4.91
CA ILE A 412 0.18 -19.92 -4.86
C ILE A 412 1.27 -19.56 -3.85
N LEU A 413 1.79 -18.33 -3.93
CA LEU A 413 2.82 -17.87 -3.00
C LEU A 413 2.28 -17.79 -1.56
N CYS A 414 1.04 -17.37 -1.37
CA CYS A 414 0.37 -17.42 -0.08
C CYS A 414 0.23 -18.86 0.44
N GLY A 415 -0.13 -19.81 -0.43
CA GLY A 415 -0.26 -21.23 -0.07
C GLY A 415 1.02 -21.83 0.49
N ILE A 416 2.18 -21.39 0.01
CA ILE A 416 3.50 -21.87 0.47
C ILE A 416 4.12 -21.03 1.58
N ASN A 417 3.56 -19.87 1.94
CA ASN A 417 4.05 -19.07 3.05
C ASN A 417 3.77 -19.77 4.40
N PRO A 418 4.79 -20.25 5.14
CA PRO A 418 4.59 -20.96 6.40
C PRO A 418 4.19 -20.03 7.55
N GLN A 419 4.33 -18.72 7.38
CA GLN A 419 4.10 -17.69 8.41
C GLN A 419 2.80 -16.92 8.19
N LYS A 420 2.01 -17.29 7.16
CA LYS A 420 0.76 -16.60 6.84
C LYS A 420 -0.19 -16.58 8.04
N GLN A 421 -0.86 -15.47 8.20
CA GLN A 421 -1.86 -15.23 9.24
C GLN A 421 -3.26 -15.04 8.66
N ASN A 422 -3.35 -14.65 7.37
CA ASN A 422 -4.58 -14.35 6.67
C ASN A 422 -4.92 -15.46 5.67
N ASP A 423 -6.16 -15.49 5.22
CA ASP A 423 -6.62 -16.41 4.17
C ASP A 423 -5.88 -16.14 2.86
N CYS A 424 -5.75 -17.17 2.04
CA CYS A 424 -5.18 -17.08 0.71
C CYS A 424 -6.23 -16.92 -0.39
N ASP A 425 -7.49 -16.74 -0.06
CA ASP A 425 -8.49 -16.38 -1.07
C ASP A 425 -8.16 -15.02 -1.66
N PRO A 426 -8.06 -14.89 -3.01
CA PRO A 426 -7.64 -13.66 -3.64
C PRO A 426 -8.51 -12.46 -3.29
N MET A 427 -9.84 -12.60 -3.29
CA MET A 427 -10.73 -11.46 -3.00
C MET A 427 -10.72 -11.11 -1.51
N GLU A 428 -10.68 -12.08 -0.60
CA GLU A 428 -10.58 -11.82 0.85
C GLU A 428 -9.30 -11.04 1.17
N SER A 429 -8.18 -11.38 0.54
CA SER A 429 -6.91 -10.64 0.71
C SER A 429 -7.03 -9.19 0.22
N ILE A 430 -7.67 -8.96 -0.94
CA ILE A 430 -7.87 -7.61 -1.48
C ILE A 430 -8.82 -6.79 -0.60
N LEU A 431 -9.91 -7.39 -0.12
CA LEU A 431 -10.84 -6.73 0.79
C LEU A 431 -10.16 -6.30 2.10
N LEU A 432 -9.31 -7.18 2.67
CA LEU A 432 -8.50 -6.83 3.85
C LEU A 432 -7.56 -5.65 3.56
N GLN A 433 -6.87 -5.66 2.42
CA GLN A 433 -5.96 -4.57 2.05
C GLN A 433 -6.71 -3.25 1.83
N ILE A 434 -7.91 -3.26 1.23
CA ILE A 434 -8.78 -2.08 1.13
C ILE A 434 -9.09 -1.54 2.52
N GLN A 435 -9.53 -2.40 3.44
CA GLN A 435 -9.82 -2.01 4.81
C GLN A 435 -8.59 -1.34 5.46
N ARG A 436 -7.40 -1.93 5.32
CA ARG A 436 -6.16 -1.38 5.88
C ARG A 436 -5.82 0.02 5.33
N MET A 437 -6.12 0.28 4.05
CA MET A 437 -5.89 1.59 3.46
C MET A 437 -6.83 2.67 4.06
N TYR A 438 -8.09 2.34 4.31
CA TYR A 438 -9.00 3.26 5.00
C TYR A 438 -8.64 3.42 6.48
N GLU A 439 -8.23 2.36 7.18
CA GLU A 439 -7.72 2.44 8.55
C GLU A 439 -6.49 3.36 8.65
N MET A 440 -5.59 3.31 7.64
CA MET A 440 -4.44 4.21 7.56
C MET A 440 -4.86 5.67 7.35
N GLN A 441 -5.83 5.93 6.47
CA GLN A 441 -6.39 7.27 6.30
C GLN A 441 -6.96 7.80 7.62
N ASP A 442 -7.80 7.02 8.30
CA ASP A 442 -8.40 7.39 9.59
C ASP A 442 -7.34 7.61 10.67
N TYR A 443 -6.28 6.81 10.68
CA TYR A 443 -5.15 7.01 11.60
C TYR A 443 -4.44 8.33 11.34
N ILE A 444 -4.16 8.65 10.07
CA ILE A 444 -3.51 9.92 9.69
C ILE A 444 -4.45 11.10 9.99
N ASP A 445 -5.73 10.98 9.71
CA ASP A 445 -6.76 11.96 10.06
C ASP A 445 -6.79 12.22 11.58
N ALA A 446 -6.71 11.16 12.39
CA ALA A 446 -6.66 11.27 13.84
C ALA A 446 -5.41 12.04 14.32
N GLN A 447 -4.24 11.82 13.69
CA GLN A 447 -3.02 12.55 14.03
C GLN A 447 -3.11 14.06 13.71
N HIS A 448 -4.00 14.46 12.78
CA HIS A 448 -4.13 15.82 12.28
C HIS A 448 -5.40 16.55 12.75
N GLY A 449 -6.13 15.98 13.70
CA GLY A 449 -7.23 16.68 14.35
C GLY A 449 -8.63 16.30 13.90
N GLY A 450 -8.78 15.21 13.13
CA GLY A 450 -10.08 14.62 12.85
C GLY A 450 -10.32 14.18 11.40
N PRO A 451 -11.52 13.66 11.12
CA PRO A 451 -11.85 13.12 9.80
C PRO A 451 -11.64 14.13 8.67
N GLY A 452 -10.87 13.73 7.67
CA GLY A 452 -10.55 14.55 6.51
C GLY A 452 -9.50 15.65 6.76
N GLU A 453 -8.90 15.74 7.96
CA GLU A 453 -7.86 16.73 8.28
C GLU A 453 -6.45 16.23 7.90
N GLY A 454 -6.26 14.94 7.80
CA GLY A 454 -4.98 14.32 7.40
C GLY A 454 -4.59 14.63 5.96
N TRP A 455 -3.32 14.49 5.71
CA TRP A 455 -2.73 14.76 4.39
C TRP A 455 -2.93 13.63 3.37
N PHE A 456 -3.33 12.43 3.78
CA PHE A 456 -3.51 11.23 2.96
C PHE A 456 -4.99 10.99 2.73
N GLN A 457 -5.48 11.13 1.48
CA GLN A 457 -6.90 11.04 1.19
C GLN A 457 -7.16 10.10 0.00
N ILE A 458 -7.91 9.03 0.22
CA ILE A 458 -8.34 8.10 -0.84
C ILE A 458 -9.38 8.80 -1.70
N VAL A 459 -9.17 8.78 -3.02
CA VAL A 459 -10.01 9.47 -4.01
C VAL A 459 -10.56 8.50 -5.05
N THR A 460 -11.77 8.77 -5.51
CA THR A 460 -12.50 7.91 -6.44
C THR A 460 -12.88 8.60 -7.76
N SER A 461 -12.47 9.85 -7.93
CA SER A 461 -12.66 10.60 -9.17
C SER A 461 -11.58 11.67 -9.35
N PRO A 462 -11.28 12.12 -10.59
CA PRO A 462 -10.32 13.17 -10.83
C PRO A 462 -10.75 14.52 -10.21
N ALA A 463 -12.04 14.80 -10.16
CA ALA A 463 -12.55 16.01 -9.51
C ALA A 463 -12.28 15.99 -7.99
N GLN A 464 -12.45 14.85 -7.34
CA GLN A 464 -12.09 14.68 -5.93
C GLN A 464 -10.58 14.80 -5.73
N ALA A 465 -9.76 14.19 -6.61
CA ALA A 465 -8.31 14.30 -6.55
C ALA A 465 -7.84 15.76 -6.67
N ARG A 466 -8.38 16.53 -7.62
CA ARG A 466 -8.07 17.97 -7.75
C ARG A 466 -8.43 18.74 -6.48
N SER A 467 -9.60 18.46 -5.86
CA SER A 467 -9.98 19.12 -4.59
C SER A 467 -9.03 18.81 -3.46
N VAL A 468 -8.65 17.54 -3.31
CA VAL A 468 -7.69 17.07 -2.28
C VAL A 468 -6.33 17.74 -2.47
N ILE A 469 -5.82 17.80 -3.71
CA ILE A 469 -4.55 18.44 -4.02
C ILE A 469 -4.59 19.95 -3.79
N ALA A 470 -5.71 20.62 -4.14
CA ALA A 470 -5.90 22.05 -3.89
C ALA A 470 -5.91 22.38 -2.39
N ASP A 471 -6.37 21.45 -1.55
CA ASP A 471 -6.30 21.54 -0.08
C ASP A 471 -4.89 21.20 0.48
N GLY A 472 -3.89 20.98 -0.39
CA GLY A 472 -2.49 20.72 -0.01
C GLY A 472 -2.23 19.26 0.42
N LYS A 473 -3.16 18.35 0.11
CA LYS A 473 -3.12 16.94 0.52
C LYS A 473 -2.71 16.01 -0.63
N LEU A 474 -2.36 14.78 -0.28
CA LEU A 474 -2.04 13.71 -1.23
C LEU A 474 -3.32 12.99 -1.66
N ALA A 475 -3.57 12.93 -2.96
CA ALA A 475 -4.62 12.11 -3.53
C ALA A 475 -4.14 10.67 -3.72
N VAL A 476 -4.84 9.69 -3.13
CA VAL A 476 -4.49 8.27 -3.20
C VAL A 476 -5.53 7.51 -4.00
N VAL A 477 -5.09 6.81 -5.03
CA VAL A 477 -5.94 5.97 -5.90
C VAL A 477 -5.71 4.51 -5.56
N LEU A 478 -6.77 3.74 -5.37
CA LEU A 478 -6.68 2.30 -5.16
C LEU A 478 -6.71 1.56 -6.50
N GLY A 479 -5.70 0.72 -6.72
CA GLY A 479 -5.60 -0.22 -7.83
C GLY A 479 -5.58 -1.66 -7.34
N VAL A 480 -5.76 -2.62 -8.24
CA VAL A 480 -5.68 -4.06 -7.94
C VAL A 480 -4.72 -4.73 -8.91
N GLU A 481 -3.74 -5.43 -8.36
CA GLU A 481 -2.74 -6.23 -9.06
C GLU A 481 -2.68 -7.63 -8.47
N MET A 482 -3.41 -8.56 -9.03
CA MET A 482 -3.49 -9.92 -8.50
C MET A 482 -3.42 -10.96 -9.62
N SER A 483 -2.87 -12.13 -9.32
CA SER A 483 -2.72 -13.19 -10.33
C SER A 483 -4.07 -13.76 -10.74
N LYS A 484 -5.00 -13.95 -9.81
CA LYS A 484 -6.41 -14.34 -10.07
C LYS A 484 -7.34 -13.16 -9.87
N VAL A 485 -7.40 -12.27 -10.84
CA VAL A 485 -8.28 -11.09 -10.79
C VAL A 485 -9.72 -11.53 -10.56
N LEU A 486 -10.41 -10.95 -9.56
CA LEU A 486 -11.77 -11.29 -9.15
C LEU A 486 -11.94 -12.77 -8.76
N SER A 487 -10.90 -13.42 -8.25
CA SER A 487 -10.84 -14.88 -8.04
C SER A 487 -11.11 -15.69 -9.32
N CYS A 488 -10.99 -15.09 -10.50
CA CYS A 488 -11.21 -15.68 -11.82
C CYS A 488 -9.94 -16.36 -12.34
N GLY A 489 -9.64 -17.52 -11.80
CA GLY A 489 -8.59 -18.40 -12.34
C GLY A 489 -9.04 -19.15 -13.57
N GLU A 490 -8.10 -19.89 -14.13
CA GLU A 490 -8.39 -20.94 -15.09
C GLU A 490 -7.72 -22.25 -14.66
N PHE A 491 -8.29 -23.36 -15.06
CA PHE A 491 -7.63 -24.67 -14.90
C PHE A 491 -7.83 -25.50 -16.15
N LEU A 492 -6.72 -25.97 -16.75
CA LEU A 492 -6.70 -26.72 -18.02
C LEU A 492 -7.48 -26.03 -19.16
N GLY A 493 -7.35 -24.70 -19.24
CA GLY A 493 -8.01 -23.87 -20.26
C GLY A 493 -9.48 -23.57 -19.99
N ILE A 494 -10.02 -23.98 -18.83
CA ILE A 494 -11.41 -23.73 -18.44
C ILE A 494 -11.44 -22.62 -17.40
N ALA A 495 -12.16 -21.52 -17.66
CA ALA A 495 -12.34 -20.44 -16.70
C ALA A 495 -13.08 -20.93 -15.44
N GLU A 496 -12.64 -20.53 -14.27
CA GLU A 496 -13.23 -20.86 -12.97
C GLU A 496 -14.36 -19.90 -12.56
N CYS A 497 -14.68 -18.91 -13.38
CA CYS A 497 -15.73 -17.93 -13.15
C CYS A 497 -16.57 -17.69 -14.40
N THR A 498 -17.71 -17.05 -14.19
CA THR A 498 -18.65 -16.66 -15.25
C THR A 498 -18.64 -15.15 -15.48
N ARG A 499 -19.31 -14.66 -16.54
CA ARG A 499 -19.52 -13.23 -16.76
C ARG A 499 -20.27 -12.55 -15.61
N GLN A 500 -21.15 -13.26 -14.93
CA GLN A 500 -21.88 -12.72 -13.78
C GLN A 500 -20.93 -12.48 -12.59
N ASP A 501 -20.02 -13.42 -12.31
CA ASP A 501 -19.03 -13.27 -11.24
C ASP A 501 -18.11 -12.08 -11.53
N VAL A 502 -17.75 -11.83 -12.80
CA VAL A 502 -16.98 -10.65 -13.22
C VAL A 502 -17.73 -9.35 -12.92
N VAL A 503 -19.02 -9.28 -13.24
CA VAL A 503 -19.86 -8.10 -12.98
C VAL A 503 -19.96 -7.85 -11.48
N GLU A 504 -20.28 -8.88 -10.69
CA GLU A 504 -20.44 -8.76 -9.23
C GLU A 504 -19.13 -8.37 -8.54
N GLY A 505 -18.01 -8.99 -8.92
CA GLY A 505 -16.71 -8.65 -8.35
C GLY A 505 -16.24 -7.21 -8.69
N LEU A 506 -16.47 -6.77 -9.94
CA LEU A 506 -16.16 -5.39 -10.31
C LEU A 506 -17.06 -4.38 -9.60
N ASP A 507 -18.35 -4.67 -9.42
CA ASP A 507 -19.27 -3.80 -8.69
C ASP A 507 -18.84 -3.66 -7.22
N GLN A 508 -18.42 -4.76 -6.60
CA GLN A 508 -17.89 -4.76 -5.24
C GLN A 508 -16.62 -3.88 -5.13
N LEU A 509 -15.63 -4.11 -5.97
CA LEU A 509 -14.38 -3.35 -5.95
C LEU A 509 -14.62 -1.86 -6.24
N TYR A 510 -15.48 -1.54 -7.21
CA TYR A 510 -15.83 -0.18 -7.57
C TYR A 510 -16.50 0.57 -6.40
N GLN A 511 -17.44 -0.08 -5.70
CA GLN A 511 -18.12 0.47 -4.52
C GLN A 511 -17.14 0.72 -3.36
N LEU A 512 -16.11 -0.11 -3.23
CA LEU A 512 -15.06 0.03 -2.21
C LEU A 512 -13.95 1.02 -2.61
N GLY A 513 -14.09 1.73 -3.71
CA GLY A 513 -13.20 2.81 -4.10
C GLY A 513 -12.09 2.43 -5.06
N VAL A 514 -11.98 1.18 -5.50
CA VAL A 514 -11.00 0.77 -6.51
C VAL A 514 -11.29 1.42 -7.86
N ARG A 515 -10.26 1.98 -8.51
CA ARG A 515 -10.40 2.67 -9.80
C ARG A 515 -9.42 2.21 -10.87
N ASN A 516 -8.51 1.31 -10.52
CA ASN A 516 -7.49 0.81 -11.44
C ASN A 516 -7.40 -0.72 -11.34
N ILE A 517 -7.30 -1.44 -12.47
CA ILE A 517 -7.27 -2.91 -12.52
C ILE A 517 -6.23 -3.40 -13.51
N PHE A 518 -5.36 -4.31 -13.06
CA PHE A 518 -4.56 -5.19 -13.89
C PHE A 518 -5.42 -6.39 -14.32
N PRO A 519 -5.69 -6.61 -15.61
CA PRO A 519 -6.45 -7.81 -16.05
C PRO A 519 -5.70 -9.13 -15.82
N VAL A 520 -4.38 -9.09 -15.85
CA VAL A 520 -3.48 -10.23 -15.65
C VAL A 520 -2.23 -9.75 -14.93
N HIS A 521 -1.66 -10.55 -14.02
CA HIS A 521 -0.39 -10.25 -13.36
C HIS A 521 0.66 -11.33 -13.65
N LYS A 522 1.00 -12.19 -12.69
CA LYS A 522 2.16 -13.11 -12.83
C LYS A 522 1.86 -14.47 -13.46
N PHE A 523 0.61 -14.90 -13.52
CA PHE A 523 0.20 -16.17 -14.13
C PHE A 523 -0.92 -15.95 -15.15
N ASP A 524 -1.05 -16.90 -16.08
CA ASP A 524 -2.20 -16.95 -16.97
C ASP A 524 -3.48 -17.11 -16.11
N ASN A 525 -4.54 -16.43 -16.49
CA ASN A 525 -5.83 -16.50 -15.78
C ASN A 525 -6.99 -16.58 -16.76
N ALA A 526 -8.22 -16.52 -16.27
CA ALA A 526 -9.41 -16.60 -17.10
C ALA A 526 -9.50 -15.48 -18.16
N PHE A 527 -8.81 -14.35 -17.96
CA PHE A 527 -8.90 -13.18 -18.84
C PHE A 527 -7.81 -13.14 -19.91
N GLY A 528 -6.63 -13.71 -19.64
CA GLY A 528 -5.55 -13.64 -20.61
C GLY A 528 -4.26 -14.31 -20.16
N GLY A 529 -3.26 -14.23 -21.05
CA GLY A 529 -1.91 -14.67 -20.79
C GLY A 529 -1.07 -13.55 -20.15
N HIS A 530 -0.21 -13.92 -19.19
CA HIS A 530 0.76 -12.99 -18.60
C HIS A 530 2.00 -12.83 -19.49
N LEU A 531 2.76 -11.78 -19.24
CA LEU A 531 4.09 -11.64 -19.79
C LEU A 531 5.05 -12.57 -19.03
N PRO A 532 5.70 -13.51 -19.70
CA PRO A 532 6.68 -14.36 -19.04
C PRO A 532 7.90 -13.53 -18.63
N ASP A 533 8.11 -13.38 -17.34
CA ASP A 533 9.29 -12.73 -16.79
C ASP A 533 10.46 -13.72 -16.75
N LEU A 534 11.10 -13.87 -17.90
CA LEU A 534 12.25 -14.77 -18.07
C LEU A 534 13.59 -14.07 -17.81
N SER A 535 13.57 -12.72 -17.70
CA SER A 535 14.76 -11.88 -17.63
C SER A 535 15.10 -11.37 -16.22
N SER A 536 14.23 -11.61 -15.24
CA SER A 536 14.53 -11.16 -13.87
C SER A 536 15.84 -11.79 -13.40
N GLY A 537 16.86 -10.98 -13.19
CA GLY A 537 18.18 -11.39 -12.73
C GLY A 537 18.20 -12.06 -11.33
N ILE A 538 17.03 -12.42 -10.83
CA ILE A 538 16.79 -12.94 -9.48
C ILE A 538 16.57 -14.46 -9.47
N GLY A 539 16.61 -15.15 -10.62
CA GLY A 539 16.34 -16.60 -10.68
C GLY A 539 14.90 -17.02 -10.37
N ILE A 540 13.95 -16.09 -10.42
CA ILE A 540 12.52 -16.35 -10.14
C ILE A 540 11.80 -16.96 -11.34
N GLY A 541 12.32 -16.83 -12.56
CA GLY A 541 11.66 -17.32 -13.77
C GLY A 541 11.15 -18.76 -13.67
N PRO A 542 11.96 -19.74 -13.24
CA PRO A 542 11.52 -21.12 -13.02
C PRO A 542 10.43 -21.24 -11.94
N VAL A 543 10.52 -20.45 -10.86
CA VAL A 543 9.50 -20.45 -9.80
C VAL A 543 8.17 -19.95 -10.35
N LEU A 544 8.19 -18.93 -11.20
CA LEU A 544 6.99 -18.42 -11.85
C LEU A 544 6.42 -19.41 -12.86
N ALA A 545 7.27 -20.12 -13.62
CA ALA A 545 6.81 -21.17 -14.55
C ALA A 545 6.12 -22.33 -13.82
N VAL A 546 6.70 -22.78 -12.68
CA VAL A 546 6.06 -23.79 -11.82
C VAL A 546 4.79 -23.24 -11.19
N GLY A 547 4.81 -21.99 -10.73
CA GLY A 547 3.63 -21.31 -10.20
C GLY A 547 2.51 -21.29 -11.23
N ASN A 548 2.79 -20.90 -12.48
CA ASN A 548 1.79 -20.93 -13.54
C ASN A 548 1.20 -22.33 -13.75
N MET A 549 2.07 -23.38 -13.79
CA MET A 549 1.62 -24.75 -13.93
C MET A 549 0.74 -25.23 -12.77
N LEU A 550 1.08 -24.85 -11.54
CA LEU A 550 0.28 -25.16 -10.35
C LEU A 550 -1.07 -24.44 -10.38
N GLU A 551 -1.08 -23.21 -10.86
CA GLU A 551 -2.26 -22.37 -10.95
C GLU A 551 -3.20 -22.85 -12.06
N THR A 552 -2.67 -23.06 -13.26
CA THR A 552 -3.46 -23.30 -14.48
C THR A 552 -3.57 -24.78 -14.88
N GLY A 553 -2.73 -25.65 -14.29
CA GLY A 553 -2.64 -27.06 -14.68
C GLY A 553 -1.87 -27.29 -15.99
N HIS A 554 -1.28 -26.27 -16.59
CA HIS A 554 -0.47 -26.39 -17.81
C HIS A 554 0.75 -25.44 -17.78
N PRO A 555 1.84 -25.77 -18.48
CA PRO A 555 2.98 -24.86 -18.64
C PRO A 555 2.59 -23.64 -19.49
N ILE A 556 3.42 -22.58 -19.41
CA ILE A 556 3.30 -21.43 -20.32
C ILE A 556 3.57 -21.92 -21.75
N GLU A 557 2.62 -21.70 -22.65
CA GLU A 557 2.81 -22.03 -24.05
C GLU A 557 3.40 -20.84 -24.82
N PHE A 558 4.56 -21.06 -25.45
CA PHE A 558 5.21 -20.06 -26.27
C PHE A 558 4.95 -20.29 -27.77
N GLU A 559 4.93 -19.21 -28.52
CA GLU A 559 4.95 -19.21 -29.98
C GLU A 559 5.84 -18.09 -30.50
N GLU A 560 6.25 -18.15 -31.76
CA GLU A 560 6.87 -17.00 -32.40
C GLU A 560 5.91 -15.81 -32.36
N CYS A 561 6.42 -14.65 -31.92
CA CYS A 561 5.61 -13.45 -31.93
C CYS A 561 5.07 -13.17 -33.34
N PRO A 562 3.83 -12.66 -33.47
CA PRO A 562 3.32 -12.17 -34.74
C PRO A 562 4.28 -11.15 -35.37
N GLU A 563 4.31 -11.07 -36.73
CA GLU A 563 5.07 -10.04 -37.39
C GLU A 563 4.58 -8.65 -37.00
N GLY A 564 5.50 -7.76 -36.67
CA GLY A 564 5.20 -6.36 -36.31
C GLY A 564 6.01 -5.87 -35.10
N THR A 565 6.32 -4.58 -35.09
CA THR A 565 7.08 -3.92 -34.02
C THR A 565 6.38 -3.93 -32.67
N GLU A 566 5.06 -4.16 -32.67
CA GLU A 566 4.27 -4.29 -31.42
C GLU A 566 4.62 -5.56 -30.62
N PHE A 567 5.13 -6.58 -31.30
CA PHE A 567 5.37 -7.89 -30.70
C PHE A 567 6.85 -8.20 -30.52
N VAL A 568 7.70 -7.55 -31.29
CA VAL A 568 9.14 -7.78 -31.35
C VAL A 568 9.84 -6.52 -30.91
N GLY A 569 10.65 -6.58 -29.86
CA GLY A 569 11.48 -5.45 -29.42
C GLY A 569 12.55 -5.11 -30.44
N ASP A 570 12.91 -3.83 -30.55
CA ASP A 570 13.89 -3.32 -31.52
C ASP A 570 15.33 -3.76 -31.22
N GLU A 571 15.63 -4.12 -29.98
CA GLU A 571 16.91 -4.69 -29.57
C GLU A 571 16.74 -5.89 -28.62
N PRO A 572 17.60 -6.91 -28.76
CA PRO A 572 17.65 -7.96 -27.75
C PRO A 572 18.03 -7.35 -26.40
N ASP A 573 17.29 -7.70 -25.36
CA ASP A 573 17.62 -7.31 -24.00
C ASP A 573 19.02 -7.84 -23.64
N GLN A 574 20.04 -6.98 -23.84
CA GLN A 574 21.43 -7.32 -23.56
C GLN A 574 21.69 -7.56 -22.06
N ASN A 575 20.73 -7.20 -21.19
CA ASN A 575 20.81 -7.47 -19.75
C ASN A 575 20.26 -8.84 -19.35
N ALA A 576 19.65 -9.57 -20.27
CA ALA A 576 19.37 -11.00 -20.12
C ALA A 576 20.67 -11.85 -20.13
N ALA A 577 21.74 -11.33 -19.53
CA ALA A 577 22.92 -12.13 -19.26
C ALA A 577 22.51 -13.22 -18.26
N LEU A 578 22.47 -14.45 -18.76
CA LEU A 578 22.24 -15.66 -17.98
C LEU A 578 23.05 -15.60 -16.68
N GLN A 579 22.43 -15.23 -15.58
CA GLN A 579 23.01 -15.45 -14.27
C GLN A 579 23.14 -16.97 -14.10
N PRO A 580 24.21 -17.45 -13.49
CA PRO A 580 24.39 -18.88 -13.28
C PRO A 580 23.21 -19.42 -12.46
N PHE A 581 22.54 -20.43 -12.99
CA PHE A 581 21.40 -21.08 -12.33
C PHE A 581 21.78 -21.50 -10.91
N GLY A 582 20.96 -21.06 -9.91
CA GLY A 582 21.05 -21.60 -8.56
C GLY A 582 20.63 -23.08 -8.50
N ILE A 583 20.88 -23.73 -7.37
CA ILE A 583 20.51 -25.14 -7.14
C ILE A 583 18.99 -25.38 -7.34
N ILE A 584 18.17 -24.38 -7.00
CA ILE A 584 16.71 -24.45 -7.17
C ILE A 584 16.32 -24.37 -8.65
N ASP A 585 17.00 -23.52 -9.41
CA ASP A 585 16.80 -23.42 -10.86
C ASP A 585 17.15 -24.74 -11.56
N GLN A 586 18.24 -25.37 -11.15
CA GLN A 586 18.64 -26.68 -11.69
C GLN A 586 17.62 -27.78 -11.38
N LEU A 587 17.05 -27.80 -10.18
CA LEU A 587 16.04 -28.79 -9.77
C LEU A 587 14.70 -28.60 -10.49
N LEU A 588 14.23 -27.36 -10.62
CA LEU A 588 12.94 -27.05 -11.27
C LEU A 588 13.03 -27.16 -12.79
N PHE A 589 14.15 -26.76 -13.38
CA PHE A 589 14.40 -26.89 -14.81
C PHE A 589 14.54 -28.35 -15.25
N GLN A 590 14.97 -29.23 -14.37
CA GLN A 590 15.08 -30.67 -14.62
C GLN A 590 13.72 -31.35 -14.74
N MET A 591 12.67 -30.78 -14.17
CA MET A 591 11.41 -31.53 -14.02
C MET A 591 10.49 -31.51 -15.24
N ASP A 592 10.47 -30.48 -16.11
CA ASP A 592 9.42 -30.44 -17.13
C ASP A 592 9.77 -29.74 -18.46
N TYR A 593 10.81 -28.91 -18.54
CA TYR A 593 11.06 -28.09 -19.72
C TYR A 593 11.81 -28.79 -20.85
N PHE A 594 12.56 -29.87 -20.55
CA PHE A 594 13.45 -30.55 -21.48
C PHE A 594 13.04 -32.00 -21.84
N GLY A 595 11.94 -32.50 -21.25
CA GLY A 595 11.52 -33.88 -21.47
C GLY A 595 12.63 -34.89 -21.12
N ASP A 596 12.88 -35.91 -21.97
CA ASP A 596 13.85 -36.97 -21.71
C ASP A 596 15.34 -36.55 -21.93
N ARG A 597 15.61 -35.26 -22.18
CA ARG A 597 16.95 -34.79 -22.50
C ARG A 597 17.45 -33.80 -21.45
N PHE A 598 18.30 -34.26 -20.56
CA PHE A 598 18.98 -33.45 -19.56
C PHE A 598 20.31 -32.90 -20.10
N PRO A 599 20.55 -31.57 -20.03
CA PRO A 599 21.85 -31.00 -20.32
C PRO A 599 22.87 -31.49 -19.27
N GLU A 600 24.01 -32.00 -19.73
CA GLU A 600 25.08 -32.52 -18.84
C GLU A 600 26.05 -31.41 -18.41
N THR A 601 26.06 -30.28 -19.12
CA THR A 601 26.98 -29.17 -18.87
C THR A 601 26.25 -27.82 -18.80
N PRO A 602 26.83 -26.80 -18.10
CA PRO A 602 26.30 -25.44 -18.10
C PRO A 602 26.21 -24.81 -19.50
N GLU A 603 27.13 -25.20 -20.42
CA GLU A 603 27.11 -24.77 -21.81
C GLU A 603 25.92 -25.36 -22.57
N GLU A 604 25.62 -26.63 -22.36
CA GLU A 604 24.43 -27.27 -22.95
C GLU A 604 23.14 -26.70 -22.40
N MET A 605 23.08 -26.38 -21.08
CA MET A 605 21.95 -25.67 -20.51
C MET A 605 21.74 -24.33 -21.19
N LYS A 606 22.83 -23.57 -21.45
CA LYS A 606 22.75 -22.31 -22.17
C LYS A 606 22.32 -22.50 -23.63
N GLU A 607 22.70 -23.60 -24.28
CA GLU A 607 22.31 -23.89 -25.68
C GLU A 607 20.86 -24.36 -25.79
N MET A 608 20.32 -25.00 -24.77
CA MET A 608 18.96 -25.49 -24.69
C MET A 608 18.00 -24.45 -24.08
N ASP A 609 18.53 -23.33 -23.58
CA ASP A 609 17.70 -22.24 -23.05
C ASP A 609 16.78 -21.71 -24.17
N PRO A 610 15.45 -21.88 -24.06
CA PRO A 610 14.52 -21.42 -25.08
C PRO A 610 14.56 -19.90 -25.25
N ARG A 611 15.18 -19.15 -24.31
CA ARG A 611 15.38 -17.70 -24.40
C ARG A 611 16.55 -17.31 -25.30
N ARG A 612 17.43 -18.23 -25.68
CA ARG A 612 18.59 -17.95 -26.50
C ARG A 612 18.17 -17.67 -27.96
N GLY A 613 18.12 -16.40 -28.31
CA GLY A 613 17.66 -15.95 -29.62
C GLY A 613 16.14 -15.82 -29.72
N THR A 614 15.46 -15.62 -28.60
CA THR A 614 14.00 -15.59 -28.50
C THR A 614 13.42 -14.23 -28.16
N ASP A 615 14.04 -13.14 -28.58
CA ASP A 615 13.40 -11.81 -28.59
C ASP A 615 12.06 -11.82 -29.32
N HIS A 616 11.75 -12.94 -29.97
CA HIS A 616 10.58 -13.18 -30.80
C HIS A 616 9.58 -14.18 -30.22
N LEU A 617 9.75 -14.66 -28.96
CA LEU A 617 8.76 -15.54 -28.32
C LEU A 617 7.75 -14.73 -27.51
N CYS A 618 6.50 -14.96 -27.83
CA CYS A 618 5.35 -14.44 -27.10
C CYS A 618 4.63 -15.56 -26.37
N ASN A 619 4.01 -15.25 -25.22
CA ASN A 619 3.00 -16.12 -24.66
C ASN A 619 1.91 -16.32 -25.72
N ARG A 620 1.62 -17.59 -26.05
CA ARG A 620 0.59 -17.95 -27.03
C ARG A 620 -0.79 -17.45 -26.64
N ARG A 621 -1.06 -17.37 -25.31
CA ARG A 621 -2.30 -16.88 -24.76
C ARG A 621 -2.36 -15.36 -24.87
N GLY A 622 -3.30 -14.86 -25.66
CA GLY A 622 -3.72 -13.46 -25.72
C GLY A 622 -4.83 -13.18 -24.73
N LEU A 623 -5.61 -12.14 -25.00
CA LEU A 623 -6.85 -11.84 -24.28
C LEU A 623 -7.91 -12.91 -24.67
N THR A 624 -8.63 -13.43 -23.69
CA THR A 624 -9.71 -14.41 -23.91
C THR A 624 -11.04 -13.70 -24.21
N ASP A 625 -12.09 -14.46 -24.59
CA ASP A 625 -13.46 -13.91 -24.73
C ASP A 625 -13.99 -13.33 -23.40
N LEU A 626 -13.58 -13.92 -22.26
CA LEU A 626 -13.92 -13.40 -20.94
C LEU A 626 -13.06 -12.17 -20.60
N GLY A 627 -11.82 -12.12 -21.07
CA GLY A 627 -10.96 -10.95 -21.00
C GLY A 627 -11.51 -9.79 -21.83
N ASP A 628 -11.95 -10.01 -23.07
CA ASP A 628 -12.65 -8.99 -23.87
C ASP A 628 -13.88 -8.44 -23.12
N PHE A 629 -14.63 -9.31 -22.46
CA PHE A 629 -15.77 -8.91 -21.62
C PHE A 629 -15.36 -8.10 -20.40
N LEU A 630 -14.28 -8.49 -19.69
CA LEU A 630 -13.73 -7.74 -18.57
C LEU A 630 -13.35 -6.31 -19.00
N ILE A 631 -12.63 -6.16 -20.12
CA ILE A 631 -12.24 -4.83 -20.63
C ILE A 631 -13.47 -3.97 -20.92
N GLN A 632 -14.52 -4.52 -21.53
CA GLN A 632 -15.78 -3.80 -21.77
C GLN A 632 -16.47 -3.38 -20.46
N GLU A 633 -16.47 -4.23 -19.45
CA GLU A 633 -17.03 -3.93 -18.14
C GLU A 633 -16.22 -2.88 -17.36
N LEU A 634 -14.90 -2.86 -17.50
CA LEU A 634 -14.03 -1.81 -16.95
C LEU A 634 -14.32 -0.45 -17.64
N VAL A 635 -14.41 -0.44 -18.97
CA VAL A 635 -14.79 0.77 -19.73
C VAL A 635 -16.18 1.26 -19.32
N ARG A 636 -17.16 0.37 -19.15
CA ARG A 636 -18.52 0.73 -18.72
C ARG A 636 -18.54 1.40 -17.33
N ARG A 637 -17.64 0.98 -16.42
CA ARG A 637 -17.48 1.56 -15.07
C ARG A 637 -16.53 2.74 -15.01
N LYS A 638 -15.91 3.13 -16.13
CA LYS A 638 -14.92 4.21 -16.16
C LYS A 638 -13.70 3.93 -15.27
N MET A 639 -13.27 2.68 -15.20
CA MET A 639 -12.11 2.26 -14.45
C MET A 639 -10.85 2.29 -15.32
N MET A 640 -9.72 2.65 -14.75
CA MET A 640 -8.42 2.62 -15.41
C MET A 640 -7.98 1.17 -15.66
N ILE A 641 -7.35 0.94 -16.79
CA ILE A 641 -6.92 -0.39 -17.25
C ILE A 641 -5.40 -0.38 -17.37
N GLU A 642 -4.76 -1.31 -16.66
CA GLU A 642 -3.33 -1.52 -16.71
C GLU A 642 -2.93 -2.48 -17.82
N THR A 643 -1.75 -2.27 -18.38
CA THR A 643 -1.20 -3.07 -19.46
C THR A 643 0.15 -3.71 -19.16
N ASP A 644 0.71 -3.46 -17.97
CA ASP A 644 1.90 -4.16 -17.49
C ASP A 644 1.59 -5.62 -17.16
N HIS A 645 2.60 -6.47 -17.15
CA HIS A 645 2.53 -7.90 -16.84
C HIS A 645 1.65 -8.75 -17.77
N ILE A 646 0.92 -8.14 -18.67
CA ILE A 646 0.04 -8.84 -19.61
C ILE A 646 0.82 -9.23 -20.87
N SER A 647 0.45 -10.34 -21.51
CA SER A 647 1.10 -10.76 -22.76
C SER A 647 0.97 -9.68 -23.84
N ARG A 648 2.00 -9.52 -24.68
CA ARG A 648 2.02 -8.53 -25.78
C ARG A 648 0.77 -8.64 -26.66
N LYS A 649 0.31 -9.87 -26.93
CA LYS A 649 -0.92 -10.12 -27.70
C LYS A 649 -2.18 -9.62 -26.99
N ALA A 650 -2.25 -9.80 -25.68
CA ALA A 650 -3.38 -9.31 -24.90
C ALA A 650 -3.32 -7.77 -24.77
N ALA A 651 -2.14 -7.18 -24.58
CA ALA A 651 -1.95 -5.74 -24.56
C ALA A 651 -2.38 -5.08 -25.88
N ALA A 652 -1.92 -5.62 -27.03
CA ALA A 652 -2.33 -5.15 -28.34
C ALA A 652 -3.86 -5.23 -28.53
N ARG A 653 -4.50 -6.32 -28.06
CA ARG A 653 -5.95 -6.47 -28.13
C ARG A 653 -6.69 -5.46 -27.25
N ILE A 654 -6.19 -5.18 -26.04
CA ILE A 654 -6.75 -4.14 -25.18
C ILE A 654 -6.70 -2.79 -25.89
N LEU A 655 -5.54 -2.43 -26.46
CA LEU A 655 -5.36 -1.19 -27.22
C LEU A 655 -6.25 -1.10 -28.47
N ASP A 656 -6.59 -2.23 -29.09
CA ASP A 656 -7.57 -2.27 -30.17
C ASP A 656 -9.00 -1.96 -29.70
N ILE A 657 -9.38 -2.46 -28.52
CA ILE A 657 -10.69 -2.21 -27.95
C ILE A 657 -10.79 -0.74 -27.49
N THR A 658 -9.85 -0.30 -26.67
CA THR A 658 -9.85 1.01 -26.04
C THR A 658 -9.61 2.14 -27.06
N GLY A 659 -8.77 1.93 -28.05
CA GLY A 659 -8.50 2.91 -29.11
C GLY A 659 -9.73 3.26 -29.95
N ARG A 660 -10.64 2.29 -30.19
CA ARG A 660 -11.93 2.59 -30.89
C ARG A 660 -12.85 3.49 -30.09
N LEU A 661 -12.65 3.54 -28.76
CA LEU A 661 -13.48 4.30 -27.82
C LEU A 661 -12.79 5.59 -27.37
N ASN A 662 -11.58 5.88 -27.88
CA ASN A 662 -10.72 6.95 -27.36
C ASN A 662 -10.58 6.86 -25.82
N TYR A 663 -10.37 5.67 -25.31
CA TYR A 663 -10.27 5.36 -23.89
C TYR A 663 -8.80 5.10 -23.52
N PRO A 664 -8.15 6.03 -22.79
CA PRO A 664 -6.77 5.85 -22.37
C PRO A 664 -6.57 4.62 -21.48
N VAL A 665 -5.37 4.04 -21.55
CA VAL A 665 -4.91 2.97 -20.66
C VAL A 665 -3.58 3.34 -20.03
N ILE A 666 -3.13 2.61 -19.01
CA ILE A 666 -1.91 2.90 -18.26
C ILE A 666 -0.90 1.77 -18.43
N ASN A 667 0.37 2.15 -18.47
CA ASN A 667 1.52 1.29 -18.27
C ASN A 667 2.27 1.86 -17.04
N SER A 668 1.83 1.45 -15.84
CA SER A 668 2.23 2.08 -14.58
C SER A 668 3.53 1.56 -14.01
N HIS A 669 4.02 0.41 -14.46
CA HIS A 669 5.13 -0.32 -13.87
C HIS A 669 6.47 -0.13 -14.62
N GLY A 670 6.70 1.05 -15.20
CA GLY A 670 7.98 1.37 -15.83
C GLY A 670 8.31 0.57 -17.08
N GLY A 671 7.30 0.00 -17.77
CA GLY A 671 7.47 -0.66 -19.05
C GLY A 671 7.62 -2.17 -19.01
N TRP A 672 7.28 -2.82 -17.91
CA TRP A 672 7.23 -4.28 -17.85
C TRP A 672 6.24 -4.84 -18.87
N GLY A 673 6.78 -5.37 -19.96
CA GLY A 673 6.05 -6.09 -20.97
C GLY A 673 5.69 -5.34 -22.23
N GLY A 674 5.83 -4.02 -22.25
CA GLY A 674 5.55 -3.23 -23.42
C GLY A 674 6.78 -3.15 -24.37
N THR A 675 6.57 -3.38 -25.67
CA THR A 675 7.49 -2.90 -26.68
C THR A 675 7.40 -1.37 -26.80
N GLU A 676 8.40 -0.72 -27.41
CA GLU A 676 8.33 0.72 -27.68
C GLU A 676 7.05 1.08 -28.46
N ALA A 677 6.69 0.26 -29.46
CA ALA A 677 5.50 0.48 -30.26
C ALA A 677 4.19 0.36 -29.45
N LEU A 678 4.11 -0.56 -28.51
CA LEU A 678 2.93 -0.63 -27.61
C LEU A 678 2.85 0.59 -26.70
N ARG A 679 3.97 1.05 -26.13
CA ARG A 679 4.03 2.26 -25.32
C ARG A 679 3.68 3.52 -26.11
N ASP A 680 4.12 3.61 -27.37
CA ASP A 680 3.72 4.70 -28.25
C ASP A 680 2.22 4.71 -28.52
N ARG A 681 1.60 3.54 -28.76
CA ARG A 681 0.14 3.43 -28.90
C ARG A 681 -0.61 3.84 -27.62
N ILE A 682 -0.07 3.50 -26.43
CA ILE A 682 -0.64 3.96 -25.15
C ILE A 682 -0.63 5.49 -25.08
N ALA A 683 0.50 6.10 -25.42
CA ALA A 683 0.63 7.56 -25.42
C ALA A 683 -0.27 8.21 -26.46
N GLU A 684 -0.36 7.68 -27.70
CA GLU A 684 -1.25 8.15 -28.76
C GLU A 684 -2.73 8.13 -28.36
N GLN A 685 -3.13 7.22 -27.46
CA GLN A 685 -4.47 7.17 -26.87
C GLN A 685 -4.63 8.09 -25.65
N GLY A 686 -3.61 8.87 -25.31
CA GLY A 686 -3.61 9.77 -24.15
C GLY A 686 -3.27 9.08 -22.83
N GLY A 687 -2.86 7.81 -22.88
CA GLY A 687 -2.46 7.05 -21.70
C GLY A 687 -1.08 7.47 -21.16
N ILE A 688 -0.68 6.96 -19.99
CA ILE A 688 0.60 7.22 -19.36
C ILE A 688 1.47 5.98 -19.39
N ALA A 689 2.75 6.16 -19.80
CA ALA A 689 3.80 5.21 -19.54
C ALA A 689 4.73 5.78 -18.45
N ALA A 690 4.92 5.03 -17.39
CA ALA A 690 5.73 5.47 -16.27
C ALA A 690 7.22 5.15 -16.47
N SER A 691 8.05 5.86 -15.69
CA SER A 691 9.49 5.65 -15.59
C SER A 691 9.83 5.02 -14.26
N PHE A 692 10.58 3.93 -14.28
CA PHE A 692 11.11 3.32 -13.08
C PHE A 692 12.36 4.09 -12.61
N GLY A 693 12.50 4.31 -11.32
CA GLY A 693 13.72 4.89 -10.75
C GLY A 693 14.91 3.95 -10.99
N GLY A 694 16.09 4.52 -11.21
CA GLY A 694 17.29 3.73 -11.49
C GLY A 694 18.56 4.51 -11.19
N THR A 695 19.58 4.37 -12.04
CA THR A 695 20.74 5.26 -12.01
C THR A 695 20.33 6.68 -12.39
N ARG A 696 21.10 7.68 -11.97
CA ARG A 696 20.85 9.09 -12.28
C ARG A 696 20.56 9.32 -13.77
N GLU A 697 21.49 8.83 -14.61
CA GLU A 697 21.44 8.98 -16.06
C GLU A 697 20.30 8.19 -16.69
N GLY A 698 20.12 6.94 -16.23
CA GLY A 698 19.06 6.06 -16.74
C GLY A 698 17.67 6.61 -16.42
N TRP A 699 17.52 7.28 -15.27
CA TRP A 699 16.24 7.90 -14.90
C TRP A 699 15.94 9.13 -15.77
N VAL A 700 16.96 10.01 -15.97
CA VAL A 700 16.83 11.13 -16.92
C VAL A 700 16.39 10.62 -18.30
N ASP A 701 17.10 9.62 -18.83
CA ASP A 701 16.82 9.07 -20.17
C ASP A 701 15.41 8.46 -20.23
N SER A 702 14.99 7.72 -19.22
CA SER A 702 13.65 7.11 -19.15
C SER A 702 12.52 8.14 -19.03
N LEU A 703 12.70 9.20 -18.23
CA LEU A 703 11.73 10.30 -18.12
C LEU A 703 11.58 11.04 -19.46
N LEU A 704 12.68 11.29 -20.15
CA LEU A 704 12.66 11.92 -21.48
C LEU A 704 11.99 11.01 -22.50
N GLN A 705 12.33 9.73 -22.51
CA GLN A 705 11.75 8.77 -23.46
C GLN A 705 10.23 8.66 -23.30
N ASN A 706 9.75 8.49 -22.06
CA ASN A 706 8.32 8.32 -21.79
C ASN A 706 7.53 9.63 -21.91
N GLY A 707 8.12 10.75 -21.51
CA GLY A 707 7.49 12.07 -21.60
C GLY A 707 7.39 12.61 -23.03
N ASN A 708 8.32 12.21 -23.92
CA ASN A 708 8.36 12.67 -25.31
C ASN A 708 7.67 11.72 -26.30
N ARG A 709 6.95 10.69 -25.80
CA ARG A 709 6.14 9.82 -26.67
C ARG A 709 5.07 10.59 -27.44
N PRO A 710 4.62 10.10 -28.59
CA PRO A 710 3.59 10.74 -29.41
C PRO A 710 2.27 10.78 -28.61
N ARG A 711 1.90 11.96 -28.10
CA ARG A 711 0.71 12.16 -27.31
C ARG A 711 -0.12 13.30 -27.89
N PRO A 712 -1.47 13.19 -27.98
CA PRO A 712 -2.32 14.30 -28.39
C PRO A 712 -2.17 15.51 -27.47
N ASP A 713 -2.22 16.71 -28.07
CA ASP A 713 -1.95 17.96 -27.35
C ASP A 713 -2.89 18.20 -26.17
N GLU A 714 -4.12 17.68 -26.24
CA GLU A 714 -5.11 17.79 -25.15
C GLU A 714 -4.70 17.08 -23.84
N PHE A 715 -3.77 16.13 -23.94
CA PHE A 715 -3.21 15.42 -22.77
C PHE A 715 -1.86 15.96 -22.31
N LYS A 716 -1.26 16.85 -23.08
CA LYS A 716 0.01 17.49 -22.71
C LYS A 716 -0.22 18.60 -21.71
N VAL A 717 0.76 18.82 -20.87
CA VAL A 717 0.82 19.89 -19.89
C VAL A 717 1.86 20.91 -20.37
N GLY A 718 1.42 21.98 -21.00
CA GLY A 718 2.29 22.82 -21.78
C GLY A 718 2.95 22.03 -22.92
N PRO A 719 4.29 22.04 -23.04
CA PRO A 719 5.01 21.23 -24.04
C PRO A 719 5.26 19.79 -23.60
N TYR A 720 4.97 19.43 -22.34
CA TYR A 720 5.35 18.17 -21.72
C TYR A 720 4.25 17.11 -21.81
N GLY A 721 4.64 15.87 -22.08
CA GLY A 721 3.72 14.73 -22.06
C GLY A 721 3.38 14.27 -20.62
N GLY A 722 4.27 14.50 -19.69
CA GLY A 722 4.20 13.99 -18.32
C GLY A 722 4.59 12.52 -18.25
N ALA A 723 5.74 12.22 -17.68
CA ALA A 723 6.16 10.84 -17.41
C ALA A 723 5.88 10.51 -15.94
N GLY A 724 4.98 9.56 -15.69
CA GLY A 724 4.72 9.06 -14.35
C GLY A 724 5.98 8.43 -13.73
N PHE A 725 6.02 8.36 -12.42
CA PHE A 725 7.05 7.64 -11.67
C PHE A 725 6.47 6.34 -11.15
N ALA A 726 7.19 5.24 -11.28
CA ALA A 726 6.81 3.95 -10.72
C ALA A 726 7.82 3.55 -9.66
N THR A 727 7.42 3.46 -8.41
CA THR A 727 8.35 3.08 -7.34
C THR A 727 8.41 1.58 -7.11
N ASP A 728 7.31 0.89 -7.28
CA ASP A 728 7.10 -0.53 -6.92
C ASP A 728 7.55 -0.84 -5.47
N VAL A 729 7.46 0.16 -4.59
CA VAL A 729 7.85 0.00 -3.18
C VAL A 729 7.00 -1.10 -2.54
N ASN A 730 7.66 -2.01 -1.84
CA ASN A 730 7.11 -3.23 -1.22
C ASN A 730 6.60 -4.30 -2.20
N GLY A 731 6.77 -4.14 -3.52
CA GLY A 731 6.38 -5.12 -4.54
C GLY A 731 7.38 -6.28 -4.73
N ILE A 732 8.26 -6.53 -3.75
CA ILE A 732 9.35 -7.53 -3.81
C ILE A 732 10.38 -7.17 -4.92
N ALA A 733 10.53 -5.89 -5.23
CA ALA A 733 11.55 -5.35 -6.12
C ALA A 733 12.57 -4.52 -5.33
N ALA A 734 13.84 -4.58 -5.75
CA ALA A 734 14.85 -3.74 -5.13
C ALA A 734 14.68 -2.28 -5.59
N LEU A 735 14.71 -1.36 -4.63
CA LEU A 735 14.73 0.07 -4.90
C LEU A 735 16.11 0.49 -5.42
N PRO A 736 16.27 1.72 -5.95
CA PRO A 736 17.56 2.19 -6.44
C PRO A 736 18.66 2.12 -5.38
N GLY A 737 19.81 1.55 -5.78
CA GLY A 737 20.97 1.40 -4.89
C GLY A 737 21.67 2.74 -4.61
N ASN A 738 22.77 2.68 -3.85
CA ASN A 738 23.55 3.87 -3.53
C ASN A 738 24.20 4.45 -4.80
N PRO A 739 23.89 5.70 -5.19
CA PRO A 739 24.35 6.28 -6.45
C PRO A 739 25.79 6.82 -6.41
N GLY A 740 26.41 6.94 -5.22
CA GLY A 740 27.69 7.59 -5.09
C GLY A 740 28.45 7.26 -3.81
N SER A 741 29.39 8.12 -3.44
CA SER A 741 30.24 7.98 -2.26
C SER A 741 29.71 8.79 -1.06
N PRO A 742 30.06 8.42 0.18
CA PRO A 742 29.68 9.20 1.38
C PRO A 742 30.16 10.66 1.38
N GLU A 743 31.22 11.00 0.64
CA GLU A 743 31.71 12.38 0.52
C GLU A 743 30.72 13.28 -0.23
N GLU A 744 29.82 12.71 -1.04
CA GLU A 744 28.79 13.45 -1.78
C GLU A 744 27.63 13.90 -0.89
N ASP A 745 27.42 13.26 0.25
CA ASP A 745 26.41 13.59 1.25
C ASP A 745 26.47 15.08 1.67
N THR A 746 27.68 15.60 1.90
CA THR A 746 27.88 16.99 2.33
C THR A 746 27.56 18.02 1.24
N ARG A 747 27.40 17.57 -0.01
CA ARG A 747 27.03 18.43 -1.14
C ARG A 747 25.54 18.38 -1.42
N LEU A 748 24.85 17.30 -1.02
CA LEU A 748 23.43 17.17 -1.23
C LEU A 748 22.64 17.93 -0.15
N TYR A 749 22.94 17.72 1.11
CA TYR A 749 22.13 18.27 2.22
C TYR A 749 22.69 19.61 2.77
N PRO A 750 21.81 20.56 3.14
CA PRO A 750 20.38 20.58 2.86
C PRO A 750 20.06 20.98 1.41
N PHE A 751 18.88 20.60 0.91
CA PHE A 751 18.41 21.02 -0.40
C PHE A 751 16.93 21.46 -0.35
N GLU A 752 16.51 22.31 -1.29
CA GLU A 752 15.11 22.74 -1.43
C GLU A 752 14.37 21.79 -2.36
N SER A 753 13.11 21.47 -2.03
CA SER A 753 12.23 20.71 -2.93
C SER A 753 12.03 21.41 -4.28
N VAL A 754 11.78 20.64 -5.35
CA VAL A 754 11.62 21.21 -6.70
C VAL A 754 10.49 22.27 -6.77
N ASP A 755 9.41 22.08 -5.99
CA ASP A 755 8.33 23.07 -5.87
C ASP A 755 8.64 24.22 -4.88
N GLY A 756 9.79 24.19 -4.24
CA GLY A 756 10.30 25.25 -3.38
C GLY A 756 9.57 25.44 -2.04
N ARG A 757 8.78 24.44 -1.61
CA ARG A 757 7.96 24.55 -0.40
C ARG A 757 8.71 24.17 0.88
N VAL A 758 9.66 23.26 0.79
CA VAL A 758 10.38 22.73 1.94
C VAL A 758 11.88 22.63 1.68
N ILE A 759 12.66 22.72 2.75
CA ILE A 759 14.10 22.44 2.77
C ILE A 759 14.28 21.08 3.42
N LEU A 760 14.98 20.18 2.75
CA LEU A 760 15.17 18.82 3.19
C LEU A 760 16.58 18.62 3.75
N ASN A 761 16.62 17.97 4.92
CA ASN A 761 17.78 17.38 5.55
C ASN A 761 17.68 15.87 5.49
N LYS A 762 18.66 15.15 6.05
CA LYS A 762 18.56 13.71 6.23
C LYS A 762 17.28 13.36 7.03
N GLN A 763 16.62 12.29 6.63
CA GLN A 763 15.49 11.77 7.39
C GLN A 763 16.02 11.06 8.64
N LYS A 764 15.31 11.17 9.78
CA LYS A 764 15.69 10.47 11.00
C LYS A 764 14.54 9.65 11.56
N THR A 765 14.82 8.38 11.85
CA THR A 765 13.89 7.48 12.56
C THR A 765 14.65 6.79 13.69
N GLY A 766 14.17 6.99 14.90
CA GLY A 766 14.88 6.51 16.08
C GLY A 766 16.26 7.14 16.25
N ASP A 767 17.29 6.30 16.32
CA ASP A 767 18.71 6.72 16.41
C ASP A 767 19.36 6.88 15.04
N ARG A 768 18.65 6.45 13.98
CA ARG A 768 19.21 6.38 12.65
C ARG A 768 18.86 7.60 11.82
N GLU A 769 19.88 8.24 11.25
CA GLU A 769 19.74 9.14 10.12
C GLU A 769 19.88 8.37 8.81
N PHE A 770 18.91 8.59 7.90
CA PHE A 770 18.90 8.03 6.56
C PHE A 770 19.21 9.12 5.54
N GLY A 771 20.21 8.86 4.70
CA GLY A 771 20.59 9.71 3.59
C GLY A 771 20.87 8.85 2.36
N LEU A 772 20.86 9.48 1.19
CA LEU A 772 21.02 8.79 -0.09
C LEU A 772 22.36 8.06 -0.23
N TYR A 773 23.43 8.60 0.40
CA TYR A 773 24.80 8.10 0.24
C TYR A 773 25.33 7.34 1.47
N ASP A 774 24.47 6.94 2.38
CA ASP A 774 24.87 6.19 3.59
C ASP A 774 25.20 4.71 3.35
N GLY A 775 25.21 4.28 2.08
CA GLY A 775 25.49 2.92 1.65
C GLY A 775 24.25 2.03 1.59
N ARG A 776 23.06 2.56 1.85
CA ARG A 776 21.79 1.83 1.85
C ARG A 776 20.93 2.07 0.59
N GLY A 777 21.31 3.06 -0.23
CA GLY A 777 20.50 3.50 -1.37
C GLY A 777 19.16 4.09 -0.92
N ILE A 778 18.14 3.94 -1.72
CA ILE A 778 16.76 4.29 -1.33
C ILE A 778 16.28 3.29 -0.27
N ALA A 779 16.62 3.57 0.99
CA ALA A 779 16.28 2.68 2.10
C ALA A 779 14.77 2.61 2.34
N HIS A 780 14.06 3.71 2.11
CA HIS A 780 12.62 3.82 2.28
C HIS A 780 12.04 4.94 1.40
N TYR A 781 10.74 4.97 1.28
CA TYR A 781 9.98 5.88 0.41
C TYR A 781 10.37 7.37 0.57
N GLY A 782 10.68 7.78 1.79
CA GLY A 782 11.02 9.17 2.10
C GLY A 782 12.34 9.67 1.48
N LEU A 783 13.15 8.84 0.82
CA LEU A 783 14.39 9.21 0.15
C LEU A 783 14.25 9.45 -1.36
N TYR A 784 13.05 9.33 -1.94
CA TYR A 784 12.84 9.69 -3.34
C TYR A 784 13.05 11.19 -3.65
N PRO A 785 12.67 12.14 -2.76
CA PRO A 785 13.08 13.54 -2.95
C PRO A 785 14.59 13.73 -3.04
N ASP A 786 15.34 12.93 -2.28
CA ASP A 786 16.80 12.96 -2.27
C ASP A 786 17.38 12.43 -3.59
N GLN A 787 16.75 11.39 -4.17
CA GLN A 787 17.12 10.89 -5.49
C GLN A 787 16.81 11.90 -6.60
N ILE A 788 15.69 12.62 -6.52
CA ILE A 788 15.35 13.70 -7.46
C ILE A 788 16.40 14.80 -7.38
N ALA A 789 16.78 15.24 -6.17
CA ALA A 789 17.81 16.24 -5.98
C ALA A 789 19.18 15.78 -6.49
N ASP A 790 19.53 14.51 -6.27
CA ASP A 790 20.76 13.91 -6.78
C ASP A 790 20.78 13.87 -8.32
N MET A 791 19.69 13.49 -8.95
CA MET A 791 19.54 13.54 -10.40
C MET A 791 19.77 14.96 -10.95
N ILE A 792 19.19 15.97 -10.31
CA ILE A 792 19.34 17.37 -10.73
C ILE A 792 20.81 17.87 -10.60
N LEU A 793 21.48 17.47 -9.52
CA LEU A 793 22.82 17.97 -9.21
C LEU A 793 23.95 17.21 -9.91
N ASN A 794 23.81 15.92 -10.06
CA ASN A 794 24.92 15.01 -10.30
C ASN A 794 24.75 14.13 -11.55
N ALA A 795 23.61 14.18 -12.27
CA ALA A 795 23.46 13.39 -13.52
C ALA A 795 24.46 13.89 -14.58
N ASP A 796 25.22 12.96 -15.17
CA ASP A 796 26.14 13.24 -16.29
C ASP A 796 25.35 13.32 -17.60
N ARG A 797 24.50 14.35 -17.71
CA ARG A 797 23.68 14.70 -18.86
C ARG A 797 23.69 16.21 -19.09
N PRO A 798 23.43 16.68 -20.33
CA PRO A 798 23.24 18.10 -20.57
C PRO A 798 22.20 18.68 -19.63
N LYS A 799 22.46 19.88 -19.09
CA LYS A 799 21.56 20.53 -18.14
C LYS A 799 20.13 20.67 -18.69
N GLU A 800 20.00 20.99 -19.96
CA GLU A 800 18.70 21.12 -20.64
C GLU A 800 17.92 19.82 -20.62
N SER A 801 18.60 18.68 -20.78
CA SER A 801 17.99 17.35 -20.73
C SER A 801 17.53 17.00 -19.30
N VAL A 802 18.31 17.35 -18.29
CA VAL A 802 17.94 17.16 -16.88
C VAL A 802 16.74 18.03 -16.53
N ASP A 803 16.73 19.31 -16.96
CA ASP A 803 15.63 20.24 -16.71
C ASP A 803 14.33 19.73 -17.37
N GLU A 804 14.42 19.26 -18.61
CA GLU A 804 13.30 18.66 -19.34
C GLU A 804 12.78 17.39 -18.61
N ALA A 805 13.66 16.50 -18.17
CA ALA A 805 13.29 15.30 -17.44
C ALA A 805 12.54 15.63 -16.13
N VAL A 806 13.02 16.61 -15.38
CA VAL A 806 12.34 17.10 -14.15
C VAL A 806 10.98 17.69 -14.49
N ASN A 807 10.86 18.45 -15.57
CA ASN A 807 9.56 18.98 -16.02
C ASN A 807 8.61 17.87 -16.46
N GLN A 808 9.08 16.83 -17.18
CA GLN A 808 8.27 15.65 -17.50
C GLN A 808 7.75 14.96 -16.23
N LEU A 809 8.60 14.84 -15.21
CA LEU A 809 8.20 14.25 -13.91
C LEU A 809 7.18 15.15 -13.19
N PHE A 810 7.45 16.45 -13.04
CA PHE A 810 6.62 17.37 -12.25
C PHE A 810 5.36 17.87 -12.97
N THR A 811 5.14 17.50 -14.21
CA THR A 811 3.87 17.67 -14.93
C THR A 811 3.04 16.37 -14.96
N SER A 812 3.58 15.27 -14.42
CA SER A 812 2.94 13.96 -14.52
C SER A 812 1.64 13.85 -13.73
N ALA A 813 1.50 14.54 -12.60
CA ALA A 813 0.26 14.53 -11.83
C ALA A 813 -0.90 15.16 -12.62
N GLU A 814 -0.65 16.30 -13.29
CA GLU A 814 -1.64 16.93 -14.16
C GLU A 814 -1.98 16.04 -15.37
N ALA A 815 -0.96 15.47 -16.02
CA ALA A 815 -1.17 14.57 -17.16
C ALA A 815 -2.01 13.32 -16.76
N TYR A 816 -1.80 12.81 -15.55
CA TYR A 816 -2.58 11.70 -15.00
C TYR A 816 -4.06 12.10 -14.79
N LEU A 817 -4.30 13.28 -14.28
CA LEU A 817 -5.66 13.77 -14.07
C LEU A 817 -6.39 14.01 -15.40
N ARG A 818 -5.73 14.62 -16.41
CA ARG A 818 -6.31 14.80 -17.75
C ARG A 818 -6.66 13.45 -18.40
N MET A 819 -5.79 12.46 -18.26
CA MET A 819 -6.07 11.09 -18.68
C MET A 819 -7.31 10.52 -17.97
N TRP A 820 -7.37 10.64 -16.65
CA TRP A 820 -8.49 10.13 -15.85
C TRP A 820 -9.81 10.85 -16.14
N GLU A 821 -9.78 12.17 -16.34
CA GLU A 821 -10.92 12.97 -16.79
C GLU A 821 -11.42 12.49 -18.16
N ARG A 822 -10.52 12.15 -19.07
CA ARG A 822 -10.89 11.56 -20.37
C ARG A 822 -11.59 10.22 -20.20
N ILE A 823 -11.11 9.37 -19.31
CA ILE A 823 -11.73 8.08 -18.98
C ILE A 823 -13.15 8.29 -18.46
N GLU A 824 -13.36 9.23 -17.52
CA GLU A 824 -14.69 9.55 -17.00
C GLU A 824 -15.65 10.06 -18.08
N ASN A 825 -15.14 10.87 -18.99
CA ASN A 825 -15.93 11.49 -20.06
C ASN A 825 -15.98 10.66 -21.35
N ALA A 826 -15.37 9.47 -21.40
CA ALA A 826 -15.40 8.63 -22.58
C ALA A 826 -16.87 8.22 -22.92
N PRO A 827 -17.29 8.28 -24.17
CA PRO A 827 -18.61 7.82 -24.56
C PRO A 827 -18.74 6.31 -24.30
N LEU A 828 -19.88 5.89 -23.76
CA LEU A 828 -20.21 4.47 -23.54
C LEU A 828 -20.70 3.81 -24.81
#